data_0d649600125d043f6a25f573f1a40892
#
_entry.id   0d649600125d043f6a25f573f1a40892
#
_cell.length_a   1.000
_cell.length_b   1.000
_cell.length_c   1.000
_cell.angle_alpha   90.00
_cell.angle_beta   90.00
_cell.angle_gamma   90.00
#
_symmetry.space_group_name_H-M   'P 1'
#
loop_
_entity.id
_entity.type
_entity.pdbx_description
1 polymer ?
#
loop_
_entity_poly.entity_id
_entity_poly.type
_entity_poly.pdbx_seq_one_letter_code
_entity_poly.pdbx_strand_id
1 'polypeptide(L)'
;MTDRTSPPPTVPSANLSSVLVEGRSFAPPAAFTAAARLKPDDLAELHRRAAADPVGFWAELARAELAWRKLFTQTLDETQAPNYRWFADGELNVSYNCLDVHLAEHGHRTAIVFEGEPGDVRRLTYRELHAEVCRFANALKARGIGRGDRVVIYLPLVPEAVVAMQACARIGAIHSVVFGGFSAISLKDRIEDAGARCVITADGGWRGGHVVELKSATDKALADGCPSVETVFVLRRTGAAATAMVPGRDVWWHEAVADQPAACEPEWVDAEHPLFLLYTSGSTGRPKGIQHSSAGYLLGAKVTSRWVFDLRHDDVFWCTADVGWITGHSYVAYGPLAAGATLVMYEGAPTFPAGDRFWELCARHGVTIFYTAPTAIRALMKLGDALPARHDLSKIRLLGSVGEPINPEAWMWYHRVIGGGRCPIVDTWWQTETGAMMIAPVPGVTTLKPGSCTQPLPGIFADIVDDEGHSVTTPGAGGYLVIRRPWPSMLRTIWGDNARYVETYWSKFRGRFYVAGDGAHRDADGCFWIMGRIDDVLNVAGHRLGTMEIESALVAHPRIAEAAVVGRPHEIKGEAVAAFVVCRGERPTGEAAAALTRELRDWVAEQLGAIAKPEDIRFADNLPKTRSGKIMRRLLRAIARGEPITQDISTLENPAIVEQLRGEA
;
A
#
# COMPACT_ATOMS: atom_id res chain seq x y z
N MET A 1 -53.60 26.16 -2.07
CA MET A 1 -52.56 26.11 -1.03
C MET A 1 -51.34 25.45 -1.66
N THR A 2 -50.41 26.26 -2.13
CA THR A 2 -49.19 25.84 -2.87
C THR A 2 -48.05 25.80 -1.87
N ASP A 3 -47.60 24.59 -1.63
CA ASP A 3 -46.41 24.35 -0.77
C ASP A 3 -45.15 24.69 -1.57
N ARG A 4 -44.48 25.78 -1.17
CA ARG A 4 -43.19 26.18 -1.71
C ARG A 4 -42.11 25.59 -0.81
N THR A 5 -41.60 24.40 -1.17
CA THR A 5 -40.36 23.89 -0.64
C THR A 5 -39.19 24.71 -1.20
N SER A 6 -38.60 25.53 -0.37
CA SER A 6 -37.35 26.25 -0.68
C SER A 6 -36.23 25.22 -0.96
N PRO A 7 -35.40 25.42 -1.98
CA PRO A 7 -34.22 24.56 -2.20
C PRO A 7 -33.26 24.70 -1.01
N PRO A 8 -32.52 23.63 -0.65
CA PRO A 8 -31.52 23.71 0.41
C PRO A 8 -30.44 24.74 0.05
N PRO A 9 -29.87 25.42 1.04
CA PRO A 9 -28.86 26.45 0.79
C PRO A 9 -27.66 25.84 0.06
N THR A 10 -27.33 26.43 -1.09
CA THR A 10 -26.08 26.13 -1.81
C THR A 10 -24.92 26.54 -0.91
N VAL A 11 -24.18 25.53 -0.39
CA VAL A 11 -22.92 25.75 0.31
C VAL A 11 -21.93 26.32 -0.73
N PRO A 12 -21.30 27.49 -0.47
CA PRO A 12 -20.30 28.03 -1.38
C PRO A 12 -19.17 27.02 -1.56
N SER A 13 -18.68 26.84 -2.79
CA SER A 13 -17.51 26.02 -3.09
C SER A 13 -16.31 26.56 -2.33
N ALA A 14 -15.97 25.92 -1.21
CA ALA A 14 -14.80 26.31 -0.44
C ALA A 14 -13.56 25.74 -1.14
N ASN A 15 -12.72 26.62 -1.69
CA ASN A 15 -11.45 26.24 -2.29
C ASN A 15 -10.58 25.52 -1.25
N LEU A 16 -10.15 24.31 -1.57
CA LEU A 16 -9.10 23.62 -0.84
C LEU A 16 -7.80 24.40 -1.09
N SER A 17 -7.15 24.91 -0.06
CA SER A 17 -5.88 25.64 -0.22
C SER A 17 -4.80 24.99 0.62
N SER A 18 -3.60 24.81 0.03
CA SER A 18 -2.41 24.40 0.77
C SER A 18 -1.87 25.58 1.55
N VAL A 19 -1.54 25.34 2.81
CA VAL A 19 -0.86 26.30 3.69
C VAL A 19 0.59 25.89 3.98
N LEU A 20 0.98 24.66 3.60
CA LEU A 20 2.35 24.19 3.72
C LEU A 20 3.22 24.71 2.57
N VAL A 21 4.28 25.46 2.89
CA VAL A 21 5.28 25.93 1.92
C VAL A 21 6.58 25.16 2.14
N GLU A 22 6.91 24.23 1.24
CA GLU A 22 8.18 23.51 1.23
C GLU A 22 9.06 24.07 0.11
N GLY A 23 10.16 24.70 0.48
CA GLY A 23 11.08 25.35 -0.47
C GLY A 23 12.33 24.53 -0.81
N ARG A 24 12.55 23.40 -0.11
CA ARG A 24 13.74 22.56 -0.35
C ARG A 24 13.56 21.73 -1.62
N SER A 25 14.61 21.65 -2.42
CA SER A 25 14.64 20.79 -3.61
C SER A 25 16.00 20.11 -3.75
N PHE A 26 15.99 18.90 -4.30
CA PHE A 26 17.16 18.04 -4.45
C PHE A 26 17.28 17.60 -5.90
N ALA A 27 18.21 18.17 -6.62
CA ALA A 27 18.55 17.73 -7.98
C ALA A 27 19.09 16.29 -7.93
N PRO A 28 18.87 15.48 -8.97
CA PRO A 28 19.42 14.15 -9.03
C PRO A 28 20.95 14.17 -8.89
N PRO A 29 21.57 13.33 -8.04
CA PRO A 29 23.02 13.24 -7.96
C PRO A 29 23.61 12.83 -9.31
N ALA A 30 24.63 13.55 -9.80
CA ALA A 30 25.24 13.31 -11.11
C ALA A 30 25.69 11.85 -11.33
N ALA A 31 26.27 11.23 -10.28
CA ALA A 31 26.68 9.83 -10.33
C ALA A 31 25.47 8.89 -10.50
N PHE A 32 24.33 9.19 -9.85
CA PHE A 32 23.11 8.40 -10.01
C PHE A 32 22.54 8.58 -11.43
N THR A 33 22.44 9.83 -11.91
CA THR A 33 21.98 10.14 -13.29
C THR A 33 22.83 9.40 -14.33
N ALA A 34 24.15 9.41 -14.16
CA ALA A 34 25.06 8.72 -15.08
C ALA A 34 24.81 7.20 -15.12
N ALA A 35 24.48 6.60 -13.98
CA ALA A 35 24.23 5.17 -13.85
C ALA A 35 22.77 4.76 -14.10
N ALA A 36 21.80 5.67 -14.00
CA ALA A 36 20.37 5.38 -14.13
C ALA A 36 20.03 4.78 -15.51
N ARG A 37 19.05 3.87 -15.53
CA ARG A 37 18.57 3.23 -16.78
C ARG A 37 17.83 4.22 -17.68
N LEU A 38 16.95 5.03 -17.09
CA LEU A 38 16.26 6.09 -17.80
C LEU A 38 17.05 7.40 -17.68
N LYS A 39 17.26 8.06 -18.82
CA LYS A 39 17.82 9.40 -18.89
C LYS A 39 16.72 10.44 -19.05
N PRO A 40 17.01 11.75 -18.86
CA PRO A 40 16.01 12.79 -19.07
C PRO A 40 15.32 12.72 -20.43
N ASP A 41 16.08 12.49 -21.51
CA ASP A 41 15.54 12.39 -22.87
C ASP A 41 14.65 11.15 -23.04
N ASP A 42 15.01 10.01 -22.42
CA ASP A 42 14.20 8.78 -22.45
C ASP A 42 12.84 9.01 -21.77
N LEU A 43 12.84 9.65 -20.58
CA LEU A 43 11.61 9.96 -19.86
C LEU A 43 10.73 10.94 -20.63
N ALA A 44 11.33 11.99 -21.20
CA ALA A 44 10.61 12.95 -22.03
C ALA A 44 9.98 12.29 -23.25
N GLU A 45 10.68 11.38 -23.91
CA GLU A 45 10.18 10.62 -25.05
C GLU A 45 9.04 9.68 -24.66
N LEU A 46 9.14 8.98 -23.51
CA LEU A 46 8.04 8.16 -23.00
C LEU A 46 6.78 8.99 -22.76
N HIS A 47 6.91 10.17 -22.15
CA HIS A 47 5.78 11.10 -21.95
C HIS A 47 5.19 11.59 -23.27
N ARG A 48 6.04 11.96 -24.22
CA ARG A 48 5.60 12.43 -25.55
C ARG A 48 4.81 11.36 -26.29
N ARG A 49 5.31 10.12 -26.30
CA ARG A 49 4.63 8.97 -26.94
C ARG A 49 3.32 8.65 -26.26
N ALA A 50 3.30 8.61 -24.93
CA ALA A 50 2.10 8.37 -24.16
C ALA A 50 1.03 9.45 -24.38
N ALA A 51 1.42 10.71 -24.53
CA ALA A 51 0.50 11.81 -24.82
C ALA A 51 -0.05 11.77 -26.24
N ALA A 52 0.79 11.37 -27.23
CA ALA A 52 0.41 11.31 -28.65
C ALA A 52 -0.56 10.14 -28.92
N ASP A 53 -0.26 8.96 -28.42
CA ASP A 53 -1.09 7.75 -28.57
C ASP A 53 -1.06 6.90 -27.29
N PRO A 54 -1.95 7.19 -26.32
CA PRO A 54 -1.99 6.46 -25.04
C PRO A 54 -2.24 4.96 -25.20
N VAL A 55 -3.09 4.56 -26.13
CA VAL A 55 -3.44 3.15 -26.35
C VAL A 55 -2.29 2.40 -27.01
N GLY A 56 -1.70 2.96 -28.05
CA GLY A 56 -0.51 2.41 -28.71
C GLY A 56 0.69 2.34 -27.77
N PHE A 57 0.89 3.34 -26.91
CA PHE A 57 1.93 3.33 -25.89
C PHE A 57 1.85 2.12 -24.96
N TRP A 58 0.67 1.84 -24.41
CA TRP A 58 0.46 0.68 -23.55
C TRP A 58 0.56 -0.64 -24.33
N ALA A 59 0.13 -0.65 -25.61
CA ALA A 59 0.27 -1.82 -26.46
C ALA A 59 1.74 -2.19 -26.70
N GLU A 60 2.59 -1.21 -26.98
CA GLU A 60 4.02 -1.43 -27.17
C GLU A 60 4.70 -1.94 -25.90
N LEU A 61 4.40 -1.32 -24.74
CA LEU A 61 4.92 -1.78 -23.46
C LEU A 61 4.48 -3.21 -23.15
N ALA A 62 3.20 -3.54 -23.36
CA ALA A 62 2.70 -4.88 -23.12
C ALA A 62 3.37 -5.95 -23.98
N ARG A 63 3.66 -5.63 -25.25
CA ARG A 63 4.40 -6.53 -26.15
C ARG A 63 5.87 -6.69 -25.75
N ALA A 64 6.50 -5.63 -25.26
CA ALA A 64 7.92 -5.63 -24.91
C ALA A 64 8.18 -6.26 -23.52
N GLU A 65 7.25 -6.07 -22.57
CA GLU A 65 7.49 -6.40 -21.17
C GLU A 65 6.89 -7.74 -20.73
N LEU A 66 5.87 -8.26 -21.43
CA LEU A 66 5.18 -9.49 -21.04
C LEU A 66 5.41 -10.61 -22.07
N ALA A 67 5.56 -11.82 -21.57
CA ALA A 67 5.56 -13.04 -22.37
C ALA A 67 4.11 -13.50 -22.58
N TRP A 68 3.69 -13.58 -23.82
CA TRP A 68 2.35 -13.93 -24.24
C TRP A 68 2.30 -15.34 -24.84
N ARG A 69 1.30 -16.14 -24.47
CA ARG A 69 0.96 -17.38 -25.18
C ARG A 69 0.28 -17.04 -26.51
N LYS A 70 -0.66 -16.11 -26.46
CA LYS A 70 -1.36 -15.53 -27.60
C LYS A 70 -1.30 -14.01 -27.47
N LEU A 71 -0.70 -13.36 -28.45
CA LEU A 71 -0.62 -11.90 -28.48
C LEU A 71 -2.02 -11.32 -28.73
N PHE A 72 -2.34 -10.25 -28.01
CA PHE A 72 -3.59 -9.51 -28.18
C PHE A 72 -3.64 -8.74 -29.52
N THR A 73 -4.82 -8.58 -30.07
CA THR A 73 -5.11 -7.71 -31.23
C THR A 73 -5.87 -6.45 -30.79
N GLN A 74 -6.70 -6.56 -29.75
CA GLN A 74 -7.43 -5.44 -29.17
C GLN A 74 -6.74 -4.96 -27.88
N THR A 75 -6.17 -3.75 -27.91
CA THR A 75 -5.45 -3.19 -26.78
C THR A 75 -6.38 -2.71 -25.67
N LEU A 76 -7.41 -1.94 -26.02
CA LEU A 76 -8.39 -1.39 -25.08
C LEU A 76 -9.81 -1.56 -25.65
N ASP A 77 -10.70 -2.04 -24.81
CA ASP A 77 -12.14 -2.07 -25.06
C ASP A 77 -12.85 -1.14 -24.08
N GLU A 78 -13.47 -0.08 -24.61
CA GLU A 78 -14.20 0.95 -23.88
C GLU A 78 -15.73 0.84 -24.04
N THR A 79 -16.23 -0.20 -24.72
CA THR A 79 -17.66 -0.34 -25.07
C THR A 79 -18.56 -0.42 -23.84
N GLN A 80 -18.02 -0.82 -22.71
CA GLN A 80 -18.70 -0.94 -21.41
C GLN A 80 -18.17 0.04 -20.36
N ALA A 81 -17.63 1.20 -20.80
CA ALA A 81 -17.10 2.20 -19.86
C ALA A 81 -18.11 2.51 -18.73
N PRO A 82 -17.67 2.62 -17.47
CA PRO A 82 -16.29 2.62 -17.01
C PRO A 82 -15.66 1.23 -16.73
N ASN A 83 -16.30 0.16 -17.17
CA ASN A 83 -15.75 -1.20 -17.10
C ASN A 83 -14.81 -1.44 -18.30
N TYR A 84 -13.60 -0.91 -18.21
CA TYR A 84 -12.58 -1.02 -19.25
C TYR A 84 -11.93 -2.41 -19.25
N ARG A 85 -11.60 -2.91 -20.47
CA ARG A 85 -10.87 -4.17 -20.66
C ARG A 85 -9.60 -3.91 -21.45
N TRP A 86 -8.48 -4.45 -20.98
CA TRP A 86 -7.16 -4.28 -21.58
C TRP A 86 -6.64 -5.59 -22.13
N PHE A 87 -6.16 -5.58 -23.37
CA PHE A 87 -5.57 -6.75 -24.04
C PHE A 87 -6.50 -7.96 -24.11
N ALA A 88 -7.81 -7.73 -24.26
CA ALA A 88 -8.89 -8.66 -23.93
C ALA A 88 -8.85 -10.02 -24.67
N ASP A 89 -8.25 -10.09 -25.86
CA ASP A 89 -8.12 -11.31 -26.66
C ASP A 89 -6.73 -11.96 -26.56
N GLY A 90 -5.86 -11.44 -25.71
CA GLY A 90 -4.54 -11.99 -25.40
C GLY A 90 -4.60 -13.07 -24.33
N GLU A 91 -3.61 -13.98 -24.35
CA GLU A 91 -3.46 -15.02 -23.33
C GLU A 91 -2.06 -15.03 -22.75
N LEU A 92 -1.95 -15.09 -21.42
CA LEU A 92 -0.70 -15.20 -20.69
C LEU A 92 -0.88 -15.97 -19.39
N ASN A 93 0.21 -16.19 -18.67
CA ASN A 93 0.19 -16.61 -17.27
C ASN A 93 1.11 -15.72 -16.43
N VAL A 94 0.61 -15.22 -15.30
CA VAL A 94 1.35 -14.30 -14.44
C VAL A 94 2.54 -14.98 -13.76
N SER A 95 2.37 -16.20 -13.26
CA SER A 95 3.48 -16.98 -12.65
C SER A 95 4.57 -17.28 -13.66
N TYR A 96 4.21 -17.63 -14.91
CA TYR A 96 5.18 -17.80 -16.00
C TYR A 96 6.04 -16.55 -16.22
N ASN A 97 5.40 -15.39 -16.25
CA ASN A 97 6.08 -14.09 -16.41
C ASN A 97 6.94 -13.68 -15.21
N CYS A 98 6.65 -14.19 -14.02
CA CYS A 98 7.43 -13.91 -12.82
C CYS A 98 8.61 -14.88 -12.64
N LEU A 99 8.50 -16.11 -13.13
CA LEU A 99 9.43 -17.19 -12.79
C LEU A 99 10.05 -17.86 -14.02
N ASP A 100 9.25 -18.45 -14.91
CA ASP A 100 9.71 -19.29 -16.01
C ASP A 100 10.61 -18.52 -17.00
N VAL A 101 10.27 -17.26 -17.32
CA VAL A 101 11.05 -16.41 -18.22
C VAL A 101 12.49 -16.18 -17.75
N HIS A 102 12.77 -16.39 -16.46
CA HIS A 102 14.10 -16.22 -15.88
C HIS A 102 14.91 -17.51 -15.78
N LEU A 103 14.29 -18.70 -15.95
CA LEU A 103 14.93 -19.98 -15.62
C LEU A 103 16.16 -20.29 -16.49
N ALA A 104 16.10 -19.96 -17.78
CA ALA A 104 17.17 -20.29 -18.71
C ALA A 104 18.47 -19.56 -18.37
N GLU A 105 18.40 -18.24 -18.20
CA GLU A 105 19.58 -17.39 -18.01
C GLU A 105 19.87 -17.12 -16.53
N HIS A 106 18.82 -16.96 -15.73
CA HIS A 106 18.89 -16.46 -14.35
C HIS A 106 18.35 -17.43 -13.30
N GLY A 107 18.03 -18.69 -13.66
CA GLY A 107 17.47 -19.67 -12.75
C GLY A 107 18.32 -19.95 -11.50
N HIS A 108 19.62 -19.72 -11.55
CA HIS A 108 20.57 -19.87 -10.44
C HIS A 108 20.65 -18.64 -9.50
N ARG A 109 20.08 -17.49 -9.91
CA ARG A 109 20.12 -16.26 -9.11
C ARG A 109 19.14 -16.36 -7.95
N THR A 110 19.48 -15.70 -6.85
CA THR A 110 18.58 -15.61 -5.70
C THR A 110 17.35 -14.80 -6.09
N ALA A 111 16.17 -15.38 -5.88
CA ALA A 111 14.89 -14.71 -6.01
C ALA A 111 14.44 -14.13 -4.65
N ILE A 112 14.56 -14.90 -3.58
CA ILE A 112 14.14 -14.52 -2.24
C ILE A 112 15.27 -14.77 -1.23
N VAL A 113 15.54 -13.77 -0.40
CA VAL A 113 16.27 -13.87 0.86
C VAL A 113 15.25 -13.64 1.96
N PHE A 114 14.95 -14.66 2.72
CA PHE A 114 14.04 -14.60 3.85
C PHE A 114 14.79 -14.62 5.17
N GLU A 115 14.36 -13.82 6.13
CA GLU A 115 14.77 -13.93 7.53
C GLU A 115 13.53 -13.86 8.43
N GLY A 116 13.37 -14.87 9.29
CA GLY A 116 12.34 -14.89 10.33
C GLY A 116 12.74 -14.12 11.57
N GLU A 117 11.78 -13.73 12.37
CA GLU A 117 12.03 -13.05 13.64
C GLU A 117 12.88 -13.87 14.61
N PRO A 118 12.78 -15.22 14.67
CA PRO A 118 13.67 -16.08 15.44
C PRO A 118 15.12 -16.12 14.94
N GLY A 119 15.41 -15.55 13.77
CA GLY A 119 16.75 -15.52 13.19
C GLY A 119 17.01 -16.63 12.16
N ASP A 120 16.03 -17.42 11.80
CA ASP A 120 16.11 -18.40 10.73
C ASP A 120 16.22 -17.68 9.37
N VAL A 121 17.20 -18.10 8.56
CA VAL A 121 17.47 -17.51 7.24
C VAL A 121 17.30 -18.58 6.16
N ARG A 122 16.60 -18.22 5.09
CA ARG A 122 16.41 -19.07 3.92
C ARG A 122 16.67 -18.28 2.64
N ARG A 123 17.33 -18.90 1.69
CA ARG A 123 17.56 -18.33 0.36
C ARG A 123 16.97 -19.25 -0.68
N LEU A 124 16.23 -18.69 -1.61
CA LEU A 124 15.65 -19.41 -2.75
C LEU A 124 16.15 -18.79 -4.04
N THR A 125 16.69 -19.59 -4.91
CA THR A 125 16.94 -19.20 -6.30
C THR A 125 15.62 -19.17 -7.09
N TYR A 126 15.62 -18.55 -8.27
CA TYR A 126 14.46 -18.60 -9.16
C TYR A 126 14.04 -20.02 -9.50
N ARG A 127 15.01 -20.92 -9.69
CA ARG A 127 14.76 -22.35 -9.96
C ARG A 127 14.11 -23.06 -8.77
N GLU A 128 14.59 -22.81 -7.56
CA GLU A 128 14.02 -23.38 -6.36
C GLU A 128 12.63 -22.83 -6.07
N LEU A 129 12.44 -21.51 -6.20
CA LEU A 129 11.14 -20.89 -6.05
C LEU A 129 10.14 -21.42 -7.08
N HIS A 130 10.53 -21.54 -8.34
CA HIS A 130 9.71 -22.15 -9.39
C HIS A 130 9.31 -23.59 -9.03
N ALA A 131 10.26 -24.41 -8.56
CA ALA A 131 9.99 -25.80 -8.17
C ALA A 131 9.01 -25.88 -6.99
N GLU A 132 9.14 -25.01 -5.99
CA GLU A 132 8.20 -24.93 -4.86
C GLU A 132 6.81 -24.49 -5.30
N VAL A 133 6.72 -23.48 -6.18
CA VAL A 133 5.45 -23.03 -6.78
C VAL A 133 4.79 -24.15 -7.56
N CYS A 134 5.54 -24.92 -8.38
CA CYS A 134 5.00 -26.04 -9.14
C CYS A 134 4.47 -27.15 -8.23
N ARG A 135 5.22 -27.52 -7.19
CA ARG A 135 4.76 -28.54 -6.23
C ARG A 135 3.47 -28.11 -5.52
N PHE A 136 3.41 -26.86 -5.08
CA PHE A 136 2.21 -26.38 -4.39
C PHE A 136 1.02 -26.20 -5.36
N ALA A 137 1.26 -25.77 -6.59
CA ALA A 137 0.26 -25.72 -7.66
C ALA A 137 -0.34 -27.12 -7.92
N ASN A 138 0.50 -28.16 -7.98
CA ASN A 138 0.04 -29.54 -8.12
C ASN A 138 -0.73 -30.01 -6.87
N ALA A 139 -0.33 -29.63 -5.66
CA ALA A 139 -1.07 -29.92 -4.44
C ALA A 139 -2.47 -29.28 -4.42
N LEU A 140 -2.60 -28.04 -4.90
CA LEU A 140 -3.89 -27.39 -5.09
C LEU A 140 -4.76 -28.15 -6.09
N LYS A 141 -4.20 -28.52 -7.26
CA LYS A 141 -4.91 -29.31 -8.29
C LYS A 141 -5.34 -30.66 -7.76
N ALA A 142 -4.52 -31.34 -6.94
CA ALA A 142 -4.87 -32.62 -6.32
C ALA A 142 -6.07 -32.50 -5.34
N ARG A 143 -6.37 -31.31 -4.87
CA ARG A 143 -7.56 -30.99 -4.07
C ARG A 143 -8.71 -30.39 -4.88
N GLY A 144 -8.65 -30.49 -6.21
CA GLY A 144 -9.70 -30.01 -7.11
C GLY A 144 -9.78 -28.49 -7.26
N ILE A 145 -8.73 -27.75 -6.87
CA ILE A 145 -8.64 -26.31 -7.06
C ILE A 145 -8.03 -26.03 -8.43
N GLY A 146 -8.68 -25.15 -9.20
CA GLY A 146 -8.26 -24.81 -10.55
C GLY A 146 -8.69 -23.43 -10.98
N ARG A 147 -8.76 -23.21 -12.31
CA ARG A 147 -9.09 -21.94 -12.94
C ARG A 147 -10.42 -21.39 -12.42
N GLY A 148 -10.38 -20.15 -11.91
CA GLY A 148 -11.54 -19.40 -11.42
C GLY A 148 -11.96 -19.74 -10.00
N ASP A 149 -11.40 -20.76 -9.35
CA ASP A 149 -11.63 -21.01 -7.93
C ASP A 149 -10.96 -19.94 -7.06
N ARG A 150 -11.61 -19.56 -5.95
CA ARG A 150 -11.05 -18.59 -5.02
C ARG A 150 -10.34 -19.30 -3.88
N VAL A 151 -9.14 -18.79 -3.57
CA VAL A 151 -8.26 -19.31 -2.53
C VAL A 151 -7.92 -18.17 -1.58
N VAL A 152 -8.26 -18.29 -0.31
CA VAL A 152 -7.87 -17.34 0.72
C VAL A 152 -6.52 -17.73 1.30
N ILE A 153 -5.58 -16.77 1.35
CA ILE A 153 -4.24 -16.94 1.90
C ILE A 153 -4.16 -16.12 3.20
N TYR A 154 -3.99 -16.80 4.33
CA TYR A 154 -3.88 -16.21 5.66
C TYR A 154 -2.61 -16.72 6.32
N LEU A 155 -1.46 -16.23 5.83
CA LEU A 155 -0.11 -16.61 6.22
C LEU A 155 0.65 -15.44 6.83
N PRO A 156 1.69 -15.70 7.65
CA PRO A 156 2.67 -14.67 7.98
C PRO A 156 3.49 -14.32 6.73
N LEU A 157 4.33 -13.27 6.81
CA LEU A 157 5.19 -12.85 5.69
C LEU A 157 6.39 -13.80 5.53
N VAL A 158 6.13 -14.99 5.03
CA VAL A 158 7.11 -16.06 4.75
C VAL A 158 7.16 -16.38 3.25
N PRO A 159 8.21 -17.04 2.74
CA PRO A 159 8.31 -17.39 1.32
C PRO A 159 7.10 -18.17 0.80
N GLU A 160 6.51 -19.02 1.63
CA GLU A 160 5.32 -19.81 1.30
C GLU A 160 4.10 -18.95 0.96
N ALA A 161 4.02 -17.71 1.46
CA ALA A 161 2.97 -16.78 1.07
C ALA A 161 3.13 -16.37 -0.41
N VAL A 162 4.35 -16.08 -0.85
CA VAL A 162 4.65 -15.81 -2.27
C VAL A 162 4.46 -17.08 -3.11
N VAL A 163 4.89 -18.23 -2.63
CA VAL A 163 4.67 -19.52 -3.30
C VAL A 163 3.18 -19.78 -3.52
N ALA A 164 2.33 -19.53 -2.51
CA ALA A 164 0.89 -19.72 -2.60
C ALA A 164 0.25 -18.78 -3.64
N MET A 165 0.63 -17.48 -3.64
CA MET A 165 0.14 -16.49 -4.61
C MET A 165 0.53 -16.87 -6.04
N GLN A 166 1.79 -17.25 -6.26
CA GLN A 166 2.31 -17.66 -7.56
C GLN A 166 1.71 -19.00 -8.03
N ALA A 167 1.46 -19.93 -7.11
CA ALA A 167 0.82 -21.21 -7.42
C ALA A 167 -0.63 -21.02 -7.86
N CYS A 168 -1.40 -20.16 -7.17
CA CYS A 168 -2.74 -19.78 -7.60
C CYS A 168 -2.72 -19.17 -9.01
N ALA A 169 -1.83 -18.19 -9.25
CA ALA A 169 -1.66 -17.58 -10.56
C ALA A 169 -1.28 -18.61 -11.64
N ARG A 170 -0.44 -19.60 -11.30
CA ARG A 170 -0.01 -20.63 -12.22
C ARG A 170 -1.15 -21.51 -12.74
N ILE A 171 -2.10 -21.84 -11.87
CA ILE A 171 -3.26 -22.70 -12.24
C ILE A 171 -4.52 -21.90 -12.58
N GLY A 172 -4.43 -20.57 -12.71
CA GLY A 172 -5.57 -19.70 -12.98
C GLY A 172 -6.58 -19.58 -11.83
N ALA A 173 -6.21 -19.97 -10.60
CA ALA A 173 -7.03 -19.72 -9.41
C ALA A 173 -6.90 -18.26 -8.97
N ILE A 174 -7.97 -17.73 -8.39
CA ILE A 174 -8.07 -16.33 -7.92
C ILE A 174 -7.71 -16.30 -6.43
N HIS A 175 -6.60 -15.70 -6.06
CA HIS A 175 -6.25 -15.62 -4.64
C HIS A 175 -6.81 -14.36 -3.96
N SER A 176 -7.03 -14.46 -2.65
CA SER A 176 -7.32 -13.34 -1.77
C SER A 176 -6.46 -13.42 -0.53
N VAL A 177 -5.48 -12.54 -0.41
CA VAL A 177 -4.59 -12.53 0.75
C VAL A 177 -5.22 -11.72 1.87
N VAL A 178 -5.28 -12.32 3.04
CA VAL A 178 -5.75 -11.69 4.28
C VAL A 178 -4.56 -11.51 5.20
N PHE A 179 -4.35 -10.28 5.69
CA PHE A 179 -3.24 -9.99 6.59
C PHE A 179 -3.29 -10.88 7.83
N GLY A 180 -2.18 -11.57 8.15
CA GLY A 180 -2.08 -12.55 9.25
C GLY A 180 -2.33 -12.01 10.67
N GLY A 181 -2.56 -10.71 10.78
CA GLY A 181 -2.98 -10.05 12.03
C GLY A 181 -4.47 -9.75 12.14
N PHE A 182 -5.30 -10.09 11.14
CA PHE A 182 -6.74 -9.86 11.21
C PHE A 182 -7.46 -10.89 12.09
N SER A 183 -8.62 -10.50 12.64
CA SER A 183 -9.45 -11.36 13.48
C SER A 183 -10.11 -12.48 12.68
N ALA A 184 -10.61 -13.49 13.39
CA ALA A 184 -11.40 -14.57 12.81
C ALA A 184 -12.65 -14.04 12.07
N ILE A 185 -13.30 -13.01 12.59
CA ILE A 185 -14.47 -12.36 11.95
C ILE A 185 -14.06 -11.74 10.60
N SER A 186 -12.99 -10.96 10.60
CA SER A 186 -12.46 -10.36 9.37
C SER A 186 -12.03 -11.39 8.32
N LEU A 187 -11.51 -12.52 8.76
CA LEU A 187 -11.16 -13.64 7.89
C LEU A 187 -12.42 -14.31 7.32
N LYS A 188 -13.42 -14.60 8.18
CA LYS A 188 -14.71 -15.15 7.78
C LYS A 188 -15.39 -14.33 6.71
N ASP A 189 -15.54 -13.02 6.95
CA ASP A 189 -16.21 -12.11 6.01
C ASP A 189 -15.62 -12.18 4.61
N ARG A 190 -14.28 -12.29 4.51
CA ARG A 190 -13.57 -12.38 3.24
C ARG A 190 -13.69 -13.74 2.57
N ILE A 191 -13.71 -14.81 3.35
CA ILE A 191 -13.95 -16.17 2.82
C ILE A 191 -15.36 -16.26 2.23
N GLU A 192 -16.35 -15.75 2.93
CA GLU A 192 -17.75 -15.80 2.51
C GLU A 192 -18.00 -14.91 1.30
N ASP A 193 -17.52 -13.65 1.32
CA ASP A 193 -17.70 -12.72 0.20
C ASP A 193 -16.99 -13.21 -1.08
N ALA A 194 -15.79 -13.75 -0.95
CA ALA A 194 -15.09 -14.37 -2.07
C ALA A 194 -15.71 -15.70 -2.52
N GLY A 195 -16.48 -16.38 -1.69
CA GLY A 195 -16.92 -17.75 -1.90
C GLY A 195 -15.73 -18.69 -2.05
N ALA A 196 -14.74 -18.59 -1.17
CA ALA A 196 -13.49 -19.32 -1.26
C ALA A 196 -13.68 -20.82 -0.97
N ARG A 197 -13.08 -21.69 -1.81
CA ARG A 197 -13.09 -23.14 -1.65
C ARG A 197 -11.91 -23.67 -0.84
N CYS A 198 -10.84 -22.89 -0.77
CA CYS A 198 -9.61 -23.28 -0.10
C CYS A 198 -9.10 -22.12 0.79
N VAL A 199 -8.58 -22.51 1.96
CA VAL A 199 -7.84 -21.59 2.84
C VAL A 199 -6.42 -22.13 3.02
N ILE A 200 -5.43 -21.25 2.93
CA ILE A 200 -4.03 -21.54 3.21
C ILE A 200 -3.64 -20.74 4.45
N THR A 201 -3.24 -21.43 5.51
CA THR A 201 -2.87 -20.82 6.80
C THR A 201 -1.59 -21.45 7.37
N ALA A 202 -1.18 -21.03 8.56
CA ALA A 202 -0.07 -21.60 9.30
C ALA A 202 -0.49 -21.97 10.73
N ASP A 203 0.26 -22.84 11.39
CA ASP A 203 0.09 -23.10 12.83
C ASP A 203 0.19 -21.81 13.63
N GLY A 204 1.09 -20.91 13.25
CA GLY A 204 1.26 -19.56 13.77
C GLY A 204 2.25 -18.76 12.95
N GLY A 205 2.56 -17.54 13.42
CA GLY A 205 3.58 -16.67 12.87
C GLY A 205 4.25 -15.87 14.00
N TRP A 206 5.47 -15.36 13.74
CA TRP A 206 6.23 -14.61 14.74
C TRP A 206 6.04 -13.11 14.57
N ARG A 207 5.78 -12.38 15.67
CA ARG A 207 5.74 -10.93 15.66
C ARG A 207 6.00 -10.33 17.05
N GLY A 208 7.06 -9.54 17.19
CA GLY A 208 7.41 -8.83 18.43
C GLY A 208 7.73 -9.78 19.59
N GLY A 209 8.35 -10.93 19.31
CA GLY A 209 8.67 -11.97 20.30
C GLY A 209 7.49 -12.87 20.67
N HIS A 210 6.35 -12.72 20.03
CA HIS A 210 5.14 -13.50 20.32
C HIS A 210 4.69 -14.32 19.11
N VAL A 211 4.00 -15.43 19.39
CA VAL A 211 3.33 -16.23 18.36
C VAL A 211 1.91 -15.67 18.14
N VAL A 212 1.59 -15.40 16.88
CA VAL A 212 0.24 -15.09 16.42
C VAL A 212 -0.40 -16.40 15.97
N GLU A 213 -1.46 -16.85 16.63
CA GLU A 213 -2.12 -18.15 16.39
C GLU A 213 -3.05 -18.11 15.18
N LEU A 214 -2.53 -18.37 13.97
CA LEU A 214 -3.29 -18.24 12.72
C LEU A 214 -4.27 -19.39 12.51
N LYS A 215 -3.87 -20.64 12.80
CA LYS A 215 -4.78 -21.79 12.67
C LYS A 215 -5.97 -21.72 13.61
N SER A 216 -5.76 -21.26 14.85
CA SER A 216 -6.84 -21.04 15.81
C SER A 216 -7.85 -19.99 15.31
N ALA A 217 -7.37 -18.89 14.72
CA ALA A 217 -8.23 -17.88 14.10
C ALA A 217 -8.98 -18.43 12.89
N THR A 218 -8.32 -19.25 12.06
CA THR A 218 -8.93 -19.93 10.92
C THR A 218 -10.05 -20.87 11.37
N ASP A 219 -9.81 -21.71 12.38
CA ASP A 219 -10.82 -22.63 12.89
C ASP A 219 -12.04 -21.90 13.46
N LYS A 220 -11.84 -20.80 14.18
CA LYS A 220 -12.94 -19.94 14.67
C LYS A 220 -13.74 -19.35 13.50
N ALA A 221 -13.08 -18.88 12.45
CA ALA A 221 -13.75 -18.35 11.27
C ALA A 221 -14.61 -19.42 10.57
N LEU A 222 -14.08 -20.64 10.44
CA LEU A 222 -14.77 -21.75 9.77
C LEU A 222 -15.85 -22.44 10.63
N ALA A 223 -15.77 -22.36 11.94
CA ALA A 223 -16.78 -22.92 12.84
C ALA A 223 -18.11 -22.16 12.81
N ASP A 224 -18.07 -20.88 12.47
CA ASP A 224 -19.22 -19.97 12.47
C ASP A 224 -19.76 -19.67 11.06
N GLY A 225 -19.37 -20.45 10.04
CA GLY A 225 -19.78 -20.23 8.65
C GLY A 225 -18.83 -20.83 7.61
N CYS A 226 -18.75 -20.18 6.42
CA CYS A 226 -17.84 -20.55 5.34
C CYS A 226 -18.06 -21.97 4.75
N PRO A 227 -19.30 -22.37 4.42
CA PRO A 227 -19.60 -23.72 3.94
C PRO A 227 -18.95 -24.06 2.60
N SER A 228 -18.41 -23.07 1.87
CA SER A 228 -17.69 -23.28 0.60
C SER A 228 -16.29 -23.84 0.77
N VAL A 229 -15.71 -23.80 1.99
CA VAL A 229 -14.33 -24.23 2.24
C VAL A 229 -14.27 -25.75 2.36
N GLU A 230 -13.63 -26.37 1.39
CA GLU A 230 -13.45 -27.81 1.29
C GLU A 230 -12.07 -28.26 1.82
N THR A 231 -11.05 -27.40 1.70
CA THR A 231 -9.66 -27.73 2.04
C THR A 231 -8.97 -26.59 2.78
N VAL A 232 -8.19 -26.93 3.81
CA VAL A 232 -7.31 -26.03 4.54
C VAL A 232 -5.88 -26.57 4.49
N PHE A 233 -4.96 -25.85 3.83
CA PHE A 233 -3.53 -26.13 3.91
C PHE A 233 -2.93 -25.43 5.12
N VAL A 234 -2.17 -26.13 5.93
CA VAL A 234 -1.57 -25.63 7.16
C VAL A 234 -0.04 -25.71 7.09
N LEU A 235 0.62 -24.55 7.07
CA LEU A 235 2.08 -24.45 7.15
C LEU A 235 2.53 -24.64 8.60
N ARG A 236 3.53 -25.50 8.82
CA ARG A 236 4.20 -25.63 10.11
C ARG A 236 5.30 -24.58 10.22
N ARG A 237 4.98 -23.40 10.77
CA ARG A 237 5.92 -22.30 10.91
C ARG A 237 6.52 -22.21 12.31
N THR A 238 5.69 -22.35 13.34
CA THR A 238 6.13 -22.22 14.74
C THR A 238 6.44 -23.57 15.39
N GLY A 239 5.96 -24.65 14.80
CA GLY A 239 6.13 -26.00 15.33
C GLY A 239 5.27 -26.28 16.55
N ALA A 240 4.16 -25.55 16.70
CA ALA A 240 3.23 -25.73 17.82
C ALA A 240 2.72 -27.17 17.89
N ALA A 241 3.07 -27.88 18.96
CA ALA A 241 2.78 -29.32 19.11
C ALA A 241 1.28 -29.65 19.21
N ALA A 242 0.46 -28.68 19.56
CA ALA A 242 -0.98 -28.83 19.80
C ALA A 242 -1.86 -28.23 18.69
N THR A 243 -1.36 -28.06 17.46
CA THR A 243 -2.16 -27.54 16.35
C THR A 243 -3.26 -28.54 16.00
N ALA A 244 -4.52 -28.15 16.20
CA ALA A 244 -5.67 -28.98 15.86
C ALA A 244 -5.83 -29.10 14.34
N MET A 245 -6.00 -30.33 13.85
CA MET A 245 -6.24 -30.62 12.43
C MET A 245 -7.59 -31.34 12.29
N VAL A 246 -8.45 -30.84 11.42
CA VAL A 246 -9.75 -31.47 11.14
C VAL A 246 -9.57 -32.52 10.04
N PRO A 247 -9.79 -33.81 10.32
CA PRO A 247 -9.62 -34.87 9.35
C PRO A 247 -10.47 -34.66 8.09
N GLY A 248 -9.89 -34.92 6.92
CA GLY A 248 -10.55 -34.77 5.63
C GLY A 248 -10.52 -33.35 5.04
N ARG A 249 -10.55 -32.31 5.90
CA ARG A 249 -10.47 -30.90 5.49
C ARG A 249 -9.04 -30.36 5.53
N ASP A 250 -8.33 -30.57 6.66
CA ASP A 250 -7.02 -29.98 6.90
C ASP A 250 -5.90 -30.91 6.46
N VAL A 251 -4.87 -30.32 5.86
CA VAL A 251 -3.66 -31.04 5.44
C VAL A 251 -2.43 -30.19 5.73
N TRP A 252 -1.37 -30.83 6.24
CA TRP A 252 -0.10 -30.16 6.41
C TRP A 252 0.51 -29.80 5.05
N TRP A 253 1.00 -28.56 4.92
CA TRP A 253 1.66 -28.08 3.69
C TRP A 253 2.76 -29.03 3.22
N HIS A 254 3.67 -29.39 4.14
CA HIS A 254 4.82 -30.23 3.81
C HIS A 254 4.43 -31.66 3.37
N GLU A 255 3.34 -32.21 3.90
CA GLU A 255 2.79 -33.49 3.45
C GLU A 255 2.15 -33.35 2.05
N ALA A 256 1.39 -32.29 1.84
CA ALA A 256 0.71 -32.05 0.58
C ALA A 256 1.65 -31.89 -0.61
N VAL A 257 2.86 -31.34 -0.40
CA VAL A 257 3.85 -31.09 -1.46
C VAL A 257 4.90 -32.19 -1.59
N ALA A 258 5.00 -33.12 -0.64
CA ALA A 258 6.11 -34.10 -0.54
C ALA A 258 6.31 -34.90 -1.82
N ASP A 259 5.23 -35.44 -2.38
CA ASP A 259 5.25 -36.32 -3.56
C ASP A 259 4.83 -35.59 -4.85
N GLN A 260 4.69 -34.24 -4.81
CA GLN A 260 4.28 -33.47 -5.98
C GLN A 260 5.44 -33.23 -6.93
N PRO A 261 5.21 -33.31 -8.25
CA PRO A 261 6.21 -32.95 -9.24
C PRO A 261 6.67 -31.50 -9.11
N ALA A 262 7.97 -31.28 -9.32
CA ALA A 262 8.56 -29.94 -9.37
C ALA A 262 8.31 -29.20 -10.70
N ALA A 263 7.46 -29.76 -11.56
CA ALA A 263 6.98 -29.18 -12.80
C ALA A 263 5.46 -29.15 -12.81
N CYS A 264 4.90 -28.05 -13.23
CA CYS A 264 3.46 -27.84 -13.41
C CYS A 264 3.28 -26.90 -14.61
N GLU A 265 2.64 -27.38 -15.67
CA GLU A 265 2.33 -26.52 -16.81
C GLU A 265 1.43 -25.36 -16.38
N PRO A 266 1.74 -24.11 -16.81
CA PRO A 266 0.91 -22.97 -16.49
C PRO A 266 -0.43 -23.03 -17.21
N GLU A 267 -1.49 -22.70 -16.50
CA GLU A 267 -2.81 -22.49 -17.10
C GLU A 267 -2.79 -21.12 -17.84
N TRP A 268 -2.89 -21.16 -19.14
CA TRP A 268 -2.95 -19.96 -19.97
C TRP A 268 -4.34 -19.35 -19.89
N VAL A 269 -4.41 -18.11 -19.40
CA VAL A 269 -5.67 -17.42 -19.15
C VAL A 269 -5.78 -16.15 -19.98
N ASP A 270 -7.01 -15.70 -20.20
CA ASP A 270 -7.26 -14.40 -20.83
C ASP A 270 -6.57 -13.28 -20.07
N ALA A 271 -6.14 -12.24 -20.77
CA ALA A 271 -5.51 -11.06 -20.17
C ALA A 271 -6.38 -10.42 -19.06
N GLU A 272 -7.69 -10.49 -19.20
CA GLU A 272 -8.69 -9.98 -18.26
C GLU A 272 -9.11 -10.99 -17.17
N HIS A 273 -8.56 -12.21 -17.19
CA HIS A 273 -8.84 -13.18 -16.14
C HIS A 273 -8.48 -12.60 -14.77
N PRO A 274 -9.36 -12.68 -13.75
CA PRO A 274 -9.08 -12.18 -12.41
C PRO A 274 -7.86 -12.87 -11.82
N LEU A 275 -6.89 -12.09 -11.35
CA LEU A 275 -5.69 -12.60 -10.68
C LEU A 275 -5.93 -12.71 -9.18
N PHE A 276 -6.49 -11.67 -8.58
CA PHE A 276 -6.74 -11.64 -7.15
C PHE A 276 -7.90 -10.71 -6.77
N LEU A 277 -8.37 -10.92 -5.54
CA LEU A 277 -9.28 -10.05 -4.81
C LEU A 277 -8.54 -9.50 -3.59
N LEU A 278 -8.49 -8.19 -3.44
CA LEU A 278 -7.89 -7.59 -2.26
C LEU A 278 -8.90 -6.68 -1.55
N TYR A 279 -9.18 -7.00 -0.30
CA TYR A 279 -10.21 -6.31 0.46
C TYR A 279 -9.67 -5.04 1.12
N THR A 280 -10.34 -3.93 0.82
CA THR A 280 -10.08 -2.63 1.46
C THR A 280 -11.22 -2.23 2.37
N SER A 281 -10.93 -1.41 3.40
CA SER A 281 -11.96 -0.84 4.26
C SER A 281 -12.85 0.11 3.45
N GLY A 282 -14.16 -0.18 3.38
CA GLY A 282 -15.13 0.71 2.76
C GLY A 282 -15.60 1.82 3.71
N SER A 283 -16.03 2.96 3.17
CA SER A 283 -16.68 4.04 3.93
C SER A 283 -18.02 3.58 4.58
N THR A 284 -18.65 2.55 4.03
CA THR A 284 -19.94 1.99 4.46
C THR A 284 -19.83 0.83 5.48
N GLY A 285 -18.64 0.53 6.01
CA GLY A 285 -18.41 -0.54 6.98
C GLY A 285 -18.16 -1.93 6.38
N ARG A 286 -18.72 -2.27 5.21
CA ARG A 286 -18.41 -3.55 4.54
C ARG A 286 -17.13 -3.44 3.71
N PRO A 287 -16.19 -4.39 3.82
CA PRO A 287 -15.00 -4.43 2.97
C PRO A 287 -15.38 -4.48 1.47
N LYS A 288 -14.51 -3.91 0.63
CA LYS A 288 -14.63 -3.95 -0.83
C LYS A 288 -13.61 -4.91 -1.38
N GLY A 289 -14.02 -5.98 -2.02
CA GLY A 289 -13.14 -6.91 -2.74
C GLY A 289 -12.71 -6.29 -4.08
N ILE A 290 -11.57 -5.61 -4.09
CA ILE A 290 -11.01 -5.00 -5.31
C ILE A 290 -10.49 -6.11 -6.21
N GLN A 291 -11.05 -6.23 -7.42
CA GLN A 291 -10.64 -7.23 -8.41
C GLN A 291 -9.62 -6.64 -9.38
N HIS A 292 -8.49 -7.32 -9.54
CA HIS A 292 -7.49 -7.03 -10.55
C HIS A 292 -7.40 -8.13 -11.60
N SER A 293 -7.14 -7.74 -12.86
CA SER A 293 -6.89 -8.65 -13.99
C SER A 293 -5.41 -9.09 -14.05
N SER A 294 -5.14 -10.12 -14.84
CA SER A 294 -3.80 -10.72 -14.95
C SER A 294 -2.81 -9.82 -15.70
N ALA A 295 -3.06 -9.50 -16.97
CA ALA A 295 -2.08 -8.82 -17.81
C ALA A 295 -1.86 -7.36 -17.44
N GLY A 296 -2.93 -6.59 -17.33
CA GLY A 296 -2.84 -5.16 -17.07
C GLY A 296 -2.20 -4.85 -15.74
N TYR A 297 -2.55 -5.61 -14.70
CA TYR A 297 -1.94 -5.47 -13.38
C TYR A 297 -0.44 -5.78 -13.40
N LEU A 298 -0.06 -6.93 -13.98
CA LEU A 298 1.35 -7.34 -14.04
C LEU A 298 2.20 -6.34 -14.83
N LEU A 299 1.67 -5.82 -15.95
CA LEU A 299 2.36 -4.80 -16.74
C LEU A 299 2.67 -3.56 -15.89
N GLY A 300 1.66 -3.03 -15.18
CA GLY A 300 1.85 -1.87 -14.31
C GLY A 300 2.87 -2.13 -13.21
N ALA A 301 2.76 -3.24 -12.49
CA ALA A 301 3.67 -3.59 -11.41
C ALA A 301 5.13 -3.77 -11.89
N LYS A 302 5.34 -4.45 -13.03
CA LYS A 302 6.68 -4.67 -13.61
C LYS A 302 7.30 -3.37 -14.11
N VAL A 303 6.56 -2.59 -14.90
CA VAL A 303 7.07 -1.37 -15.52
C VAL A 303 7.42 -0.33 -14.45
N THR A 304 6.56 -0.12 -13.47
CA THR A 304 6.83 0.84 -12.39
C THR A 304 7.98 0.38 -11.48
N SER A 305 8.16 -0.93 -11.27
CA SER A 305 9.35 -1.45 -10.57
C SER A 305 10.64 -1.07 -11.32
N ARG A 306 10.64 -1.13 -12.65
CA ARG A 306 11.79 -0.76 -13.47
C ARG A 306 12.03 0.75 -13.56
N TRP A 307 10.98 1.56 -13.62
CA TRP A 307 11.11 3.01 -13.77
C TRP A 307 11.36 3.72 -12.44
N VAL A 308 10.58 3.39 -11.42
CA VAL A 308 10.60 4.12 -10.15
C VAL A 308 11.71 3.63 -9.23
N PHE A 309 12.06 2.35 -9.30
CA PHE A 309 13.18 1.83 -8.51
C PHE A 309 14.49 1.73 -9.31
N ASP A 310 14.49 2.09 -10.59
CA ASP A 310 15.66 1.85 -11.46
C ASP A 310 16.19 0.42 -11.30
N LEU A 311 15.28 -0.53 -11.16
CA LEU A 311 15.56 -1.89 -10.70
C LEU A 311 16.45 -2.64 -11.68
N ARG A 312 17.53 -3.23 -11.16
CA ARG A 312 18.57 -3.94 -11.91
C ARG A 312 18.66 -5.39 -11.44
N HIS A 313 19.32 -6.21 -12.24
CA HIS A 313 19.49 -7.64 -11.92
C HIS A 313 20.37 -7.93 -10.70
N ASP A 314 21.24 -7.00 -10.32
CA ASP A 314 22.13 -7.09 -9.18
C ASP A 314 21.60 -6.40 -7.93
N ASP A 315 20.43 -5.78 -8.02
CA ASP A 315 19.78 -5.17 -6.86
C ASP A 315 19.23 -6.21 -5.90
N VAL A 316 19.39 -5.88 -4.62
CA VAL A 316 18.71 -6.53 -3.50
C VAL A 316 17.63 -5.56 -3.02
N PHE A 317 16.40 -5.86 -3.40
CA PHE A 317 15.24 -5.02 -3.16
C PHE A 317 14.51 -5.46 -1.89
N TRP A 318 14.27 -4.55 -0.99
CA TRP A 318 13.46 -4.80 0.18
C TRP A 318 12.29 -3.85 0.28
N CYS A 319 11.09 -4.39 0.05
CA CYS A 319 9.83 -3.77 0.40
C CYS A 319 9.37 -4.35 1.74
N THR A 320 9.13 -3.51 2.73
CA THR A 320 8.74 -3.95 4.08
C THR A 320 7.25 -4.25 4.23
N ALA A 321 6.47 -4.09 3.16
CA ALA A 321 5.03 -4.31 3.18
C ALA A 321 4.69 -5.80 3.23
N ASP A 322 3.67 -6.13 4.04
CA ASP A 322 3.06 -7.45 4.06
C ASP A 322 2.27 -7.72 2.77
N VAL A 323 2.28 -8.98 2.31
CA VAL A 323 1.52 -9.39 1.11
C VAL A 323 0.00 -9.30 1.28
N GLY A 324 -0.51 -9.13 2.49
CA GLY A 324 -1.91 -8.81 2.78
C GLY A 324 -2.34 -7.40 2.32
N TRP A 325 -1.40 -6.58 1.82
CA TRP A 325 -1.65 -5.24 1.28
C TRP A 325 -1.25 -5.18 -0.18
N ILE A 326 -1.84 -4.22 -0.92
CA ILE A 326 -1.52 -4.06 -2.35
C ILE A 326 -0.02 -3.81 -2.59
N THR A 327 0.65 -3.12 -1.67
CA THR A 327 2.10 -2.88 -1.78
C THR A 327 2.89 -4.19 -1.76
N GLY A 328 2.51 -5.13 -0.91
CA GLY A 328 3.10 -6.47 -0.89
C GLY A 328 2.77 -7.29 -2.13
N HIS A 329 1.53 -7.18 -2.67
CA HIS A 329 1.20 -7.81 -3.95
C HIS A 329 2.10 -7.27 -5.06
N SER A 330 2.08 -5.96 -5.28
CA SER A 330 2.73 -5.35 -6.46
C SER A 330 4.25 -5.33 -6.35
N TYR A 331 4.80 -5.14 -5.14
CA TYR A 331 6.24 -4.91 -4.96
C TYR A 331 6.95 -5.90 -4.01
N VAL A 332 6.28 -7.02 -3.66
CA VAL A 332 6.94 -8.22 -3.13
C VAL A 332 6.61 -9.42 -4.01
N ALA A 333 5.33 -9.74 -4.24
CA ALA A 333 4.97 -11.00 -4.88
C ALA A 333 5.08 -10.99 -6.42
N TYR A 334 4.93 -9.84 -7.10
CA TYR A 334 4.79 -9.79 -8.56
C TYR A 334 5.82 -8.92 -9.29
N GLY A 335 5.78 -7.59 -9.14
CA GLY A 335 6.56 -6.67 -9.97
C GLY A 335 8.06 -6.93 -10.00
N PRO A 336 8.74 -6.95 -8.85
CA PRO A 336 10.18 -7.21 -8.79
C PRO A 336 10.56 -8.61 -9.26
N LEU A 337 9.76 -9.65 -8.97
CA LEU A 337 10.00 -11.00 -9.50
C LEU A 337 9.89 -11.03 -11.02
N ALA A 338 8.84 -10.39 -11.59
CA ALA A 338 8.71 -10.26 -13.04
C ALA A 338 9.85 -9.46 -13.67
N ALA A 339 10.51 -8.58 -12.91
CA ALA A 339 11.71 -7.85 -13.35
C ALA A 339 13.03 -8.60 -13.11
N GLY A 340 13.03 -9.77 -12.49
CA GLY A 340 14.20 -10.62 -12.25
C GLY A 340 15.08 -10.17 -11.07
N ALA A 341 14.52 -9.47 -10.08
CA ALA A 341 15.25 -8.95 -8.91
C ALA A 341 15.38 -9.97 -7.78
N THR A 342 16.31 -9.72 -6.86
CA THR A 342 16.39 -10.40 -5.56
C THR A 342 15.54 -9.65 -4.54
N LEU A 343 14.63 -10.34 -3.86
CA LEU A 343 13.78 -9.80 -2.81
C LEU A 343 14.34 -10.14 -1.42
N VAL A 344 14.23 -9.20 -0.49
CA VAL A 344 14.33 -9.48 0.94
C VAL A 344 12.92 -9.56 1.51
N MET A 345 12.65 -10.59 2.29
CA MET A 345 11.42 -10.77 3.06
C MET A 345 11.78 -10.95 4.54
N TYR A 346 11.09 -10.23 5.41
CA TYR A 346 11.28 -10.34 6.85
C TYR A 346 9.96 -10.59 7.56
N GLU A 347 9.85 -11.71 8.26
CA GLU A 347 8.75 -11.98 9.17
C GLU A 347 9.12 -11.47 10.56
N GLY A 348 8.48 -10.42 11.04
CA GLY A 348 8.73 -9.88 12.37
C GLY A 348 8.34 -8.41 12.52
N ALA A 349 8.59 -7.89 13.73
CA ALA A 349 8.40 -6.47 14.02
C ALA A 349 9.67 -5.67 13.68
N PRO A 350 9.53 -4.41 13.22
CA PRO A 350 10.67 -3.60 12.78
C PRO A 350 11.67 -3.25 13.90
N THR A 351 11.25 -3.36 15.15
CA THR A 351 12.00 -2.97 16.35
C THR A 351 12.27 -4.15 17.30
N PHE A 352 12.08 -5.38 16.85
CA PHE A 352 12.35 -6.57 17.66
C PHE A 352 13.45 -7.44 17.01
N PRO A 353 14.40 -7.98 17.78
CA PRO A 353 14.55 -7.86 19.23
C PRO A 353 15.14 -6.51 19.69
N ALA A 354 15.61 -5.67 18.76
CA ALA A 354 16.20 -4.36 19.06
C ALA A 354 15.76 -3.30 18.05
N GLY A 355 15.81 -2.03 18.43
CA GLY A 355 15.34 -0.90 17.62
C GLY A 355 16.11 -0.65 16.33
N ASP A 356 17.26 -1.29 16.13
CA ASP A 356 18.09 -1.22 14.92
C ASP A 356 17.89 -2.41 13.97
N ARG A 357 16.88 -3.26 14.21
CA ARG A 357 16.65 -4.51 13.47
C ARG A 357 16.58 -4.31 11.94
N PHE A 358 15.88 -3.30 11.47
CA PHE A 358 15.79 -3.02 10.04
C PHE A 358 17.15 -2.66 9.43
N TRP A 359 17.94 -1.90 10.14
CA TRP A 359 19.28 -1.50 9.68
C TRP A 359 20.25 -2.66 9.67
N GLU A 360 20.16 -3.53 10.68
CA GLU A 360 20.90 -4.79 10.72
C GLU A 360 20.59 -5.66 9.51
N LEU A 361 19.31 -5.83 9.16
CA LEU A 361 18.87 -6.61 8.00
C LEU A 361 19.35 -5.98 6.68
N CYS A 362 19.28 -4.65 6.55
CA CYS A 362 19.81 -3.94 5.39
C CYS A 362 21.31 -4.22 5.18
N ALA A 363 22.09 -4.11 6.24
CA ALA A 363 23.53 -4.36 6.20
C ALA A 363 23.85 -5.83 5.94
N ARG A 364 23.19 -6.75 6.66
CA ARG A 364 23.41 -8.21 6.59
C ARG A 364 23.11 -8.77 5.20
N HIS A 365 22.01 -8.36 4.61
CA HIS A 365 21.58 -8.87 3.30
C HIS A 365 22.06 -8.01 2.13
N GLY A 366 22.70 -6.88 2.41
CA GLY A 366 23.24 -6.00 1.38
C GLY A 366 22.16 -5.34 0.55
N VAL A 367 21.09 -4.86 1.20
CA VAL A 367 19.97 -4.18 0.56
C VAL A 367 20.46 -2.96 -0.21
N THR A 368 20.06 -2.87 -1.48
CA THR A 368 20.40 -1.75 -2.37
C THR A 368 19.24 -0.78 -2.55
N ILE A 369 18.01 -1.27 -2.44
CA ILE A 369 16.79 -0.47 -2.53
C ILE A 369 15.89 -0.79 -1.34
N PHE A 370 15.52 0.24 -0.58
CA PHE A 370 14.71 0.09 0.62
C PHE A 370 13.40 0.90 0.48
N TYR A 371 12.26 0.20 0.51
CA TYR A 371 10.93 0.75 0.27
C TYR A 371 10.01 0.46 1.45
N THR A 372 9.55 1.51 2.14
CA THR A 372 8.78 1.38 3.38
C THR A 372 7.75 2.49 3.57
N ALA A 373 6.91 2.38 4.60
CA ALA A 373 5.88 3.37 4.89
C ALA A 373 6.41 4.51 5.77
N PRO A 374 5.92 5.75 5.60
CA PRO A 374 6.25 6.90 6.47
C PRO A 374 6.03 6.64 7.95
N THR A 375 5.00 5.88 8.31
CA THR A 375 4.77 5.48 9.70
C THR A 375 5.93 4.67 10.28
N ALA A 376 6.51 3.72 9.51
CA ALA A 376 7.69 2.98 9.93
C ALA A 376 8.92 3.91 10.05
N ILE A 377 9.10 4.83 9.09
CA ILE A 377 10.17 5.83 9.13
C ILE A 377 10.08 6.69 10.40
N ARG A 378 8.89 7.22 10.74
CA ARG A 378 8.69 8.02 11.95
C ARG A 378 8.94 7.23 13.23
N ALA A 379 8.50 5.97 13.29
CA ALA A 379 8.74 5.09 14.44
C ALA A 379 10.25 4.84 14.65
N LEU A 380 10.99 4.60 13.57
CA LEU A 380 12.45 4.39 13.63
C LEU A 380 13.20 5.69 13.90
N MET A 381 12.77 6.82 13.34
CA MET A 381 13.31 8.15 13.63
C MET A 381 13.20 8.51 15.12
N LYS A 382 12.12 8.12 15.79
CA LYS A 382 11.92 8.33 17.23
C LYS A 382 13.00 7.65 18.08
N LEU A 383 13.60 6.55 17.60
CA LEU A 383 14.65 5.80 18.29
C LEU A 383 16.04 6.45 18.16
N GLY A 384 16.17 7.50 17.35
CA GLY A 384 17.38 8.31 17.20
C GLY A 384 18.38 7.81 16.16
N ASP A 385 19.34 8.69 15.84
CA ASP A 385 20.30 8.53 14.75
C ASP A 385 21.40 7.51 15.08
N ALA A 386 21.63 7.24 16.38
CA ALA A 386 22.71 6.35 16.84
C ALA A 386 22.50 4.87 16.45
N LEU A 387 21.24 4.44 16.27
CA LEU A 387 20.94 3.05 15.92
C LEU A 387 21.32 2.73 14.46
N PRO A 388 20.87 3.47 13.45
CA PRO A 388 21.31 3.22 12.08
C PRO A 388 22.82 3.40 11.89
N ALA A 389 23.46 4.31 12.63
CA ALA A 389 24.89 4.55 12.54
C ALA A 389 25.77 3.35 12.98
N ARG A 390 25.21 2.33 13.61
CA ARG A 390 25.91 1.09 13.98
C ARG A 390 26.10 0.14 12.80
N HIS A 391 25.41 0.37 11.69
CA HIS A 391 25.33 -0.54 10.56
C HIS A 391 25.86 0.10 9.28
N ASP A 392 26.51 -0.69 8.43
CA ASP A 392 26.94 -0.23 7.10
C ASP A 392 25.78 -0.22 6.12
N LEU A 393 25.20 0.96 5.89
CA LEU A 393 24.11 1.20 4.94
C LEU A 393 24.62 1.72 3.59
N SER A 394 25.92 1.66 3.33
CA SER A 394 26.54 2.22 2.11
C SER A 394 26.07 1.56 0.82
N LYS A 395 25.59 0.32 0.89
CA LYS A 395 25.01 -0.39 -0.27
C LYS A 395 23.64 0.13 -0.70
N ILE A 396 22.89 0.77 0.20
CA ILE A 396 21.61 1.38 -0.18
C ILE A 396 21.90 2.50 -1.17
N ARG A 397 21.35 2.38 -2.36
CA ARG A 397 21.48 3.37 -3.43
C ARG A 397 20.19 4.16 -3.69
N LEU A 398 19.04 3.63 -3.27
CA LEU A 398 17.72 4.24 -3.46
C LEU A 398 16.81 3.93 -2.26
N LEU A 399 16.04 4.93 -1.86
CA LEU A 399 15.03 4.85 -0.83
C LEU A 399 13.64 5.09 -1.43
N GLY A 400 12.61 4.54 -0.82
CA GLY A 400 11.24 4.79 -1.26
C GLY A 400 10.25 4.89 -0.11
N SER A 401 9.16 5.62 -0.35
CA SER A 401 8.07 5.87 0.58
C SER A 401 6.72 5.53 -0.04
N VAL A 402 5.82 4.92 0.73
CA VAL A 402 4.53 4.41 0.25
C VAL A 402 3.45 4.35 1.32
N GLY A 403 2.20 4.45 0.87
CA GLY A 403 0.99 4.12 1.65
C GLY A 403 0.33 5.30 2.34
N GLU A 404 1.05 6.36 2.59
CA GLU A 404 0.57 7.64 3.08
C GLU A 404 1.53 8.76 2.67
N PRO A 405 1.11 10.03 2.64
CA PRO A 405 2.04 11.14 2.42
C PRO A 405 3.13 11.17 3.50
N ILE A 406 4.37 11.40 3.09
CA ILE A 406 5.49 11.58 4.02
C ILE A 406 5.64 13.06 4.38
N ASN A 407 5.73 13.38 5.66
CA ASN A 407 5.99 14.76 6.05
C ASN A 407 7.46 15.16 5.76
N PRO A 408 7.73 16.43 5.42
CA PRO A 408 9.06 16.88 5.00
C PRO A 408 10.18 16.54 5.97
N GLU A 409 9.95 16.62 7.28
CA GLU A 409 10.99 16.32 8.27
C GLU A 409 11.35 14.83 8.37
N ALA A 410 10.38 13.93 8.23
CA ALA A 410 10.66 12.48 8.14
C ALA A 410 11.38 12.16 6.83
N TRP A 411 11.02 12.82 5.72
CA TRP A 411 11.72 12.71 4.45
C TRP A 411 13.19 13.16 4.58
N MET A 412 13.43 14.32 5.23
CA MET A 412 14.79 14.85 5.46
C MET A 412 15.63 13.93 6.35
N TRP A 413 15.04 13.37 7.41
CA TRP A 413 15.72 12.39 8.25
C TRP A 413 16.08 11.14 7.44
N TYR A 414 15.15 10.62 6.68
CA TYR A 414 15.32 9.43 5.86
C TYR A 414 16.42 9.63 4.80
N HIS A 415 16.41 10.80 4.13
CA HIS A 415 17.44 11.19 3.16
C HIS A 415 18.83 11.31 3.82
N ARG A 416 18.92 12.04 4.93
CA ARG A 416 20.19 12.35 5.59
C ARG A 416 20.76 11.15 6.33
N VAL A 417 19.96 10.52 7.19
CA VAL A 417 20.46 9.51 8.14
C VAL A 417 20.58 8.15 7.46
N ILE A 418 19.56 7.73 6.74
CA ILE A 418 19.54 6.41 6.09
C ILE A 418 20.19 6.47 4.71
N GLY A 419 19.86 7.47 3.93
CA GLY A 419 20.40 7.68 2.59
C GLY A 419 21.79 8.30 2.54
N GLY A 420 22.33 8.78 3.69
CA GLY A 420 23.63 9.43 3.77
C GLY A 420 23.73 10.68 2.89
N GLY A 421 22.62 11.36 2.58
CA GLY A 421 22.54 12.52 1.69
C GLY A 421 22.78 12.21 0.20
N ARG A 422 22.99 10.92 -0.18
CA ARG A 422 23.35 10.48 -1.55
C ARG A 422 22.26 9.71 -2.26
N CYS A 423 21.34 9.08 -1.52
CA CYS A 423 20.28 8.28 -2.08
C CYS A 423 19.09 9.16 -2.48
N PRO A 424 18.60 9.10 -3.72
CA PRO A 424 17.30 9.66 -4.03
C PRO A 424 16.19 8.96 -3.24
N ILE A 425 15.11 9.69 -2.94
CA ILE A 425 13.90 9.14 -2.34
C ILE A 425 12.79 9.19 -3.38
N VAL A 426 12.18 8.04 -3.66
CA VAL A 426 10.97 7.97 -4.47
C VAL A 426 9.76 7.93 -3.56
N ASP A 427 9.04 9.05 -3.48
CA ASP A 427 7.77 9.15 -2.78
C ASP A 427 6.64 8.84 -3.75
N THR A 428 5.88 7.77 -3.48
CA THR A 428 4.98 7.17 -4.47
C THR A 428 3.52 7.33 -4.06
N TRP A 429 2.72 7.92 -4.94
CA TRP A 429 1.27 7.90 -4.79
C TRP A 429 0.63 6.85 -5.70
N TRP A 430 -0.18 6.00 -5.10
CA TRP A 430 -1.01 5.00 -5.73
C TRP A 430 -1.93 4.33 -4.71
N GLN A 431 -2.81 3.46 -5.16
CA GLN A 431 -3.86 2.86 -4.35
C GLN A 431 -4.01 1.37 -4.65
N THR A 432 -4.74 0.63 -3.81
CA THR A 432 -5.17 -0.74 -4.14
C THR A 432 -5.89 -0.76 -5.49
N GLU A 433 -6.72 0.21 -5.71
CA GLU A 433 -7.53 0.39 -6.92
C GLU A 433 -6.69 0.67 -8.17
N THR A 434 -5.54 1.29 -8.04
CA THR A 434 -4.68 1.58 -9.21
C THR A 434 -3.77 0.43 -9.59
N GLY A 435 -3.54 -0.51 -8.67
CA GLY A 435 -2.74 -1.72 -8.87
C GLY A 435 -1.23 -1.50 -8.92
N ALA A 436 -0.79 -0.32 -9.37
CA ALA A 436 0.62 0.08 -9.47
C ALA A 436 0.77 1.58 -9.24
N MET A 437 2.03 2.06 -9.13
CA MET A 437 2.35 3.48 -8.95
C MET A 437 1.82 4.33 -10.09
N MET A 438 1.28 5.49 -9.75
CA MET A 438 0.69 6.45 -10.69
C MET A 438 1.47 7.76 -10.76
N ILE A 439 1.86 8.29 -9.60
CA ILE A 439 2.60 9.54 -9.47
C ILE A 439 3.83 9.24 -8.61
N ALA A 440 5.00 9.44 -9.16
CA ALA A 440 6.27 9.19 -8.47
C ALA A 440 7.43 9.85 -9.21
N PRO A 441 8.51 10.23 -8.52
CA PRO A 441 9.74 10.64 -9.17
C PRO A 441 10.42 9.47 -9.89
N VAL A 442 11.06 9.74 -11.01
CA VAL A 442 11.98 8.82 -11.68
C VAL A 442 13.40 9.17 -11.22
N PRO A 443 14.08 8.26 -10.49
CA PRO A 443 15.37 8.54 -9.89
C PRO A 443 16.44 8.79 -10.96
N GLY A 444 17.30 9.77 -10.73
CA GLY A 444 18.32 10.20 -11.69
C GLY A 444 17.82 11.20 -12.73
N VAL A 445 16.51 11.48 -12.79
CA VAL A 445 15.89 12.42 -13.72
C VAL A 445 15.12 13.52 -12.99
N THR A 446 14.24 13.14 -12.07
CA THR A 446 13.32 14.06 -11.40
C THR A 446 13.99 14.79 -10.25
N THR A 447 13.84 16.13 -10.18
CA THR A 447 14.18 16.91 -8.98
C THR A 447 13.18 16.59 -7.89
N LEU A 448 13.68 16.21 -6.71
CA LEU A 448 12.88 15.78 -5.58
C LEU A 448 12.50 16.97 -4.68
N LYS A 449 11.33 16.91 -4.09
CA LYS A 449 10.86 17.87 -3.06
C LYS A 449 10.33 17.07 -1.87
N PRO A 450 10.77 17.34 -0.64
CA PRO A 450 10.35 16.61 0.55
C PRO A 450 8.82 16.61 0.74
N GLY A 451 8.17 15.45 0.65
CA GLY A 451 6.72 15.30 0.80
C GLY A 451 5.91 15.38 -0.50
N SER A 452 6.56 15.63 -1.65
CA SER A 452 5.90 15.60 -2.96
C SER A 452 6.12 14.27 -3.67
N CYS A 453 5.05 13.71 -4.24
CA CYS A 453 5.14 12.57 -5.15
C CYS A 453 5.51 12.98 -6.59
N THR A 454 5.76 14.26 -6.84
CA THR A 454 6.27 14.90 -8.05
C THR A 454 5.35 14.81 -9.28
N GLN A 455 5.64 13.95 -10.26
CA GLN A 455 4.95 13.95 -11.55
C GLN A 455 4.22 12.64 -11.82
N PRO A 456 3.10 12.65 -12.55
CA PRO A 456 2.51 11.42 -13.08
C PRO A 456 3.52 10.65 -13.94
N LEU A 457 3.49 9.32 -13.85
CA LEU A 457 4.32 8.45 -14.67
C LEU A 457 3.84 8.45 -16.14
N PRO A 458 4.70 8.10 -17.11
CA PRO A 458 4.31 8.01 -18.51
C PRO A 458 3.07 7.12 -18.72
N GLY A 459 2.08 7.63 -19.44
CA GLY A 459 0.80 6.94 -19.68
C GLY A 459 -0.26 7.17 -18.61
N ILE A 460 0.05 7.90 -17.54
CA ILE A 460 -0.88 8.26 -16.47
C ILE A 460 -1.29 9.73 -16.63
N PHE A 461 -2.60 9.97 -16.75
CA PHE A 461 -3.18 11.29 -16.96
C PHE A 461 -3.86 11.79 -15.68
N ALA A 462 -3.05 12.04 -14.65
CA ALA A 462 -3.54 12.58 -13.40
C ALA A 462 -3.83 14.09 -13.54
N ASP A 463 -4.90 14.55 -12.87
CA ASP A 463 -5.26 15.96 -12.79
C ASP A 463 -5.87 16.29 -11.43
N ILE A 464 -5.94 17.58 -11.14
CA ILE A 464 -6.60 18.12 -9.96
C ILE A 464 -7.77 18.95 -10.45
N VAL A 465 -8.98 18.66 -9.96
CA VAL A 465 -10.19 19.32 -10.41
C VAL A 465 -10.99 19.88 -9.26
N ASP A 466 -11.77 20.93 -9.55
CA ASP A 466 -12.75 21.51 -8.65
C ASP A 466 -14.02 20.66 -8.51
N ASP A 467 -15.04 21.15 -7.80
CA ASP A 467 -16.31 20.44 -7.61
C ASP A 467 -17.11 20.28 -8.92
N GLU A 468 -16.88 21.13 -9.91
CA GLU A 468 -17.51 21.10 -11.24
C GLU A 468 -16.72 20.21 -12.23
N GLY A 469 -15.50 19.79 -11.86
CA GLY A 469 -14.62 18.96 -12.67
C GLY A 469 -13.76 19.75 -13.66
N HIS A 470 -13.56 21.05 -13.43
CA HIS A 470 -12.59 21.86 -14.17
C HIS A 470 -11.19 21.70 -13.56
N SER A 471 -10.17 21.75 -14.41
CA SER A 471 -8.77 21.68 -13.93
C SER A 471 -8.43 22.86 -13.05
N VAL A 472 -7.88 22.59 -11.87
CA VAL A 472 -7.30 23.59 -10.98
C VAL A 472 -5.86 23.88 -11.45
N THR A 473 -5.64 25.08 -12.01
CA THR A 473 -4.35 25.47 -12.59
C THR A 473 -3.54 26.43 -11.71
N THR A 474 -4.17 27.06 -10.72
CA THR A 474 -3.51 27.98 -9.79
C THR A 474 -2.56 27.19 -8.87
N PRO A 475 -1.27 27.50 -8.82
CA PRO A 475 -0.32 26.84 -7.92
C PRO A 475 -0.76 26.96 -6.46
N GLY A 476 -0.67 25.85 -5.72
CA GLY A 476 -1.09 25.76 -4.31
C GLY A 476 -2.60 25.62 -4.09
N ALA A 477 -3.45 25.89 -5.09
CA ALA A 477 -4.86 25.61 -5.00
C ALA A 477 -5.12 24.10 -5.09
N GLY A 478 -5.88 23.57 -4.13
CA GLY A 478 -6.18 22.14 -4.04
C GLY A 478 -7.52 21.77 -4.65
N GLY A 479 -7.69 20.48 -4.90
CA GLY A 479 -8.90 19.91 -5.47
C GLY A 479 -8.92 18.39 -5.34
N TYR A 480 -9.83 17.79 -6.09
CA TYR A 480 -9.94 16.33 -6.20
C TYR A 480 -8.88 15.78 -7.13
N LEU A 481 -8.09 14.83 -6.63
CA LEU A 481 -7.20 14.07 -7.49
C LEU A 481 -8.01 13.09 -8.34
N VAL A 482 -7.87 13.21 -9.65
CA VAL A 482 -8.58 12.38 -10.63
C VAL A 482 -7.60 11.81 -11.67
N ILE A 483 -7.98 10.67 -12.26
CA ILE A 483 -7.29 10.14 -13.43
C ILE A 483 -8.23 10.26 -14.64
N ARG A 484 -7.77 10.96 -15.68
CA ARG A 484 -8.60 11.34 -16.84
C ARG A 484 -8.78 10.23 -17.87
N ARG A 485 -7.89 9.24 -17.90
CA ARG A 485 -7.93 8.13 -18.85
C ARG A 485 -7.71 6.81 -18.15
N PRO A 486 -8.31 5.71 -18.64
CA PRO A 486 -8.04 4.38 -18.10
C PRO A 486 -6.58 3.98 -18.32
N TRP A 487 -6.08 3.12 -17.44
CA TRP A 487 -4.73 2.57 -17.48
C TRP A 487 -4.77 1.05 -17.25
N PRO A 488 -3.80 0.27 -17.73
CA PRO A 488 -3.91 -1.19 -17.72
C PRO A 488 -4.05 -1.82 -16.32
N SER A 489 -3.35 -1.30 -15.31
CA SER A 489 -3.36 -1.87 -13.96
C SER A 489 -4.51 -1.40 -13.06
N MET A 490 -5.50 -0.67 -13.61
CA MET A 490 -6.68 -0.27 -12.84
C MET A 490 -7.51 -1.47 -12.39
N LEU A 491 -8.20 -1.31 -11.25
CA LEU A 491 -9.20 -2.29 -10.82
C LEU A 491 -10.24 -2.52 -11.93
N ARG A 492 -10.81 -3.72 -11.97
CA ARG A 492 -11.86 -4.02 -12.94
C ARG A 492 -13.25 -3.81 -12.38
N THR A 493 -13.44 -4.15 -11.10
CA THR A 493 -14.71 -3.97 -10.40
C THR A 493 -14.51 -4.17 -8.89
N ILE A 494 -15.57 -3.98 -8.12
CA ILE A 494 -15.71 -4.55 -6.78
C ILE A 494 -16.38 -5.93 -6.95
N TRP A 495 -15.78 -6.96 -6.39
CA TRP A 495 -16.26 -8.34 -6.51
C TRP A 495 -17.73 -8.47 -6.12
N GLY A 496 -18.53 -9.01 -7.02
CA GLY A 496 -19.98 -9.17 -6.81
C GLY A 496 -20.81 -7.89 -6.78
N ASP A 497 -20.20 -6.68 -6.88
CA ASP A 497 -20.91 -5.40 -6.71
C ASP A 497 -20.40 -4.32 -7.68
N ASN A 498 -20.69 -4.50 -8.96
CA ASN A 498 -20.31 -3.53 -9.99
C ASN A 498 -21.03 -2.18 -9.84
N ALA A 499 -22.22 -2.17 -9.27
CA ALA A 499 -22.94 -0.92 -9.04
C ALA A 499 -22.17 -0.02 -8.04
N ARG A 500 -21.67 -0.62 -6.96
CA ARG A 500 -20.84 0.07 -5.97
C ARG A 500 -19.49 0.54 -6.56
N TYR A 501 -18.91 -0.21 -7.51
CA TYR A 501 -17.72 0.23 -8.25
C TYR A 501 -17.98 1.53 -9.01
N VAL A 502 -19.04 1.57 -9.79
CA VAL A 502 -19.43 2.76 -10.57
C VAL A 502 -19.74 3.93 -9.64
N GLU A 503 -20.54 3.69 -8.60
CA GLU A 503 -20.91 4.72 -7.63
C GLU A 503 -19.70 5.30 -6.92
N THR A 504 -18.79 4.44 -6.43
CA THR A 504 -17.65 4.88 -5.61
C THR A 504 -16.63 5.69 -6.41
N TYR A 505 -16.31 5.25 -7.63
CA TYR A 505 -15.14 5.78 -8.34
C TYR A 505 -15.46 6.63 -9.56
N TRP A 506 -16.71 6.63 -10.04
CA TRP A 506 -17.06 7.29 -11.30
C TRP A 506 -18.26 8.25 -11.22
N SER A 507 -19.11 8.14 -10.20
CA SER A 507 -20.39 8.88 -10.15
C SER A 507 -20.20 10.39 -10.00
N LYS A 508 -19.22 10.84 -9.19
CA LYS A 508 -19.04 12.26 -8.82
C LYS A 508 -18.97 13.20 -10.04
N PHE A 509 -18.21 12.81 -11.07
CA PHE A 509 -18.08 13.59 -12.30
C PHE A 509 -18.78 12.95 -13.50
N ARG A 510 -19.87 12.23 -13.26
CA ARG A 510 -20.72 11.61 -14.31
C ARG A 510 -19.95 10.69 -15.25
N GLY A 511 -19.03 9.89 -14.73
CA GLY A 511 -18.23 8.92 -15.49
C GLY A 511 -17.03 9.51 -16.24
N ARG A 512 -16.81 10.82 -16.18
CA ARG A 512 -15.71 11.48 -16.92
C ARG A 512 -14.31 11.11 -16.43
N PHE A 513 -14.16 10.85 -15.14
CA PHE A 513 -12.87 10.63 -14.48
C PHE A 513 -12.96 9.55 -13.42
N TYR A 514 -11.87 8.81 -13.24
CA TYR A 514 -11.66 8.02 -12.03
C TYR A 514 -11.37 8.98 -10.87
N VAL A 515 -12.11 8.86 -9.77
CA VAL A 515 -11.97 9.69 -8.57
C VAL A 515 -11.19 8.91 -7.52
N ALA A 516 -9.97 9.37 -7.23
CA ALA A 516 -9.10 8.71 -6.26
C ALA A 516 -9.61 8.77 -4.81
N GLY A 517 -10.45 9.76 -4.49
CA GLY A 517 -10.88 10.04 -3.12
C GLY A 517 -9.79 10.71 -2.27
N ASP A 518 -8.72 11.17 -2.90
CA ASP A 518 -7.65 11.96 -2.30
C ASP A 518 -7.73 13.40 -2.77
N GLY A 519 -7.39 14.34 -1.87
CA GLY A 519 -7.15 15.73 -2.18
C GLY A 519 -5.68 15.96 -2.55
N ALA A 520 -5.45 16.84 -3.51
CA ALA A 520 -4.10 17.21 -3.93
C ALA A 520 -4.03 18.65 -4.40
N HIS A 521 -2.82 19.21 -4.44
CA HIS A 521 -2.52 20.46 -5.15
C HIS A 521 -1.26 20.30 -6.02
N ARG A 522 -1.06 21.24 -6.95
CA ARG A 522 0.19 21.36 -7.71
C ARG A 522 0.94 22.62 -7.25
N ASP A 523 2.25 22.52 -7.17
CA ASP A 523 3.09 23.71 -6.96
C ASP A 523 3.37 24.43 -8.29
N ALA A 524 4.19 25.48 -8.21
CA ALA A 524 4.55 26.30 -9.38
C ALA A 524 5.35 25.52 -10.45
N ASP A 525 6.03 24.44 -10.06
CA ASP A 525 6.77 23.56 -10.97
C ASP A 525 5.89 22.41 -11.50
N GLY A 526 4.60 22.39 -11.11
CA GLY A 526 3.63 21.38 -11.51
C GLY A 526 3.75 20.05 -10.74
N CYS A 527 4.54 20.01 -9.66
CA CYS A 527 4.66 18.82 -8.82
C CYS A 527 3.40 18.60 -8.00
N PHE A 528 2.97 17.34 -7.89
CA PHE A 528 1.80 16.92 -7.12
C PHE A 528 2.13 16.72 -5.64
N TRP A 529 1.28 17.26 -4.80
CA TRP A 529 1.32 17.13 -3.35
C TRP A 529 0.01 16.56 -2.87
N ILE A 530 0.06 15.43 -2.17
CA ILE A 530 -1.13 14.76 -1.66
C ILE A 530 -1.48 15.33 -0.30
N MET A 531 -2.69 15.87 -0.17
CA MET A 531 -3.19 16.55 1.03
C MET A 531 -3.89 15.58 2.00
N GLY A 532 -4.08 14.32 1.59
CA GLY A 532 -4.78 13.27 2.33
C GLY A 532 -6.12 12.91 1.71
N ARG A 533 -6.90 12.10 2.42
CA ARG A 533 -8.25 11.69 1.97
C ARG A 533 -9.20 12.88 1.99
N ILE A 534 -10.04 12.99 0.97
CA ILE A 534 -11.09 14.03 0.93
C ILE A 534 -12.02 13.93 2.14
N ASP A 535 -12.31 12.71 2.62
CA ASP A 535 -13.13 12.46 3.80
C ASP A 535 -12.47 12.92 5.11
N ASP A 536 -11.17 13.15 5.11
CA ASP A 536 -10.38 13.61 6.26
C ASP A 536 -10.04 15.12 6.19
N VAL A 537 -10.43 15.82 5.12
CA VAL A 537 -10.29 17.27 4.99
C VAL A 537 -11.23 17.97 5.97
N LEU A 538 -10.70 18.92 6.76
CA LEU A 538 -11.45 19.68 7.75
C LEU A 538 -12.12 20.89 7.11
N ASN A 539 -13.34 21.19 7.52
CA ASN A 539 -14.03 22.41 7.13
C ASN A 539 -14.10 23.39 8.31
N VAL A 540 -13.05 24.17 8.47
CA VAL A 540 -12.93 25.14 9.58
C VAL A 540 -13.29 26.53 9.09
N ALA A 541 -14.38 27.10 9.62
CA ALA A 541 -14.87 28.44 9.28
C ALA A 541 -15.00 28.69 7.75
N GLY A 542 -15.45 27.66 7.00
CA GLY A 542 -15.62 27.75 5.54
C GLY A 542 -14.35 27.47 4.73
N HIS A 543 -13.22 27.21 5.38
CA HIS A 543 -11.97 26.83 4.72
C HIS A 543 -11.73 25.33 4.85
N ARG A 544 -11.34 24.69 3.75
CA ARG A 544 -10.94 23.29 3.72
C ARG A 544 -9.45 23.17 4.02
N LEU A 545 -9.10 22.54 5.15
CA LEU A 545 -7.73 22.34 5.59
C LEU A 545 -7.36 20.86 5.49
N GLY A 546 -6.20 20.56 4.91
CA GLY A 546 -5.62 19.23 4.91
C GLY A 546 -5.13 18.84 6.32
N THR A 547 -5.60 17.72 6.86
CA THR A 547 -5.12 17.23 8.16
C THR A 547 -3.61 17.00 8.16
N MET A 548 -3.06 16.53 7.03
CA MET A 548 -1.63 16.22 6.87
C MET A 548 -0.73 17.46 7.03
N GLU A 549 -1.18 18.65 6.64
CA GLU A 549 -0.41 19.87 6.79
C GLU A 549 -0.25 20.25 8.28
N ILE A 550 -1.34 20.12 9.03
CA ILE A 550 -1.32 20.38 10.48
C ILE A 550 -0.49 19.33 11.21
N GLU A 551 -0.61 18.06 10.82
CA GLU A 551 0.22 16.97 11.34
C GLU A 551 1.70 17.23 11.05
N SER A 552 2.05 17.68 9.85
CA SER A 552 3.42 18.01 9.46
C SER A 552 3.98 19.16 10.29
N ALA A 553 3.20 20.23 10.51
CA ALA A 553 3.61 21.35 11.35
C ALA A 553 3.84 20.91 12.81
N LEU A 554 2.97 20.06 13.35
CA LEU A 554 3.14 19.50 14.70
C LEU A 554 4.40 18.64 14.82
N VAL A 555 4.67 17.75 13.83
CA VAL A 555 5.86 16.87 13.83
C VAL A 555 7.16 17.65 13.60
N ALA A 556 7.11 18.81 12.95
CA ALA A 556 8.26 19.72 12.83
C ALA A 556 8.68 20.33 14.18
N HIS A 557 7.80 20.33 15.17
CA HIS A 557 8.14 20.81 16.51
C HIS A 557 9.12 19.84 17.21
N PRO A 558 10.25 20.31 17.82
CA PRO A 558 11.30 19.46 18.37
C PRO A 558 10.83 18.42 19.40
N ARG A 559 9.75 18.71 20.12
CA ARG A 559 9.19 17.85 21.17
C ARG A 559 8.21 16.80 20.66
N ILE A 560 7.79 16.84 19.39
CA ILE A 560 6.76 15.95 18.85
C ILE A 560 7.38 14.89 17.96
N ALA A 561 7.02 13.64 18.21
CA ALA A 561 7.45 12.48 17.42
C ALA A 561 6.40 12.09 16.37
N GLU A 562 5.11 12.09 16.75
CA GLU A 562 4.00 11.74 15.86
C GLU A 562 2.80 12.66 16.14
N ALA A 563 1.99 12.88 15.12
CA ALA A 563 0.73 13.60 15.23
C ALA A 563 -0.33 12.97 14.32
N ALA A 564 -1.58 13.03 14.77
CA ALA A 564 -2.75 12.75 13.94
C ALA A 564 -3.80 13.82 14.21
N VAL A 565 -4.45 14.30 13.16
CA VAL A 565 -5.42 15.37 13.22
C VAL A 565 -6.76 14.90 12.67
N VAL A 566 -7.83 15.27 13.37
CA VAL A 566 -9.21 15.01 12.95
C VAL A 566 -10.09 16.24 13.22
N GLY A 567 -11.24 16.30 12.54
CA GLY A 567 -12.26 17.29 12.81
C GLY A 567 -13.21 16.86 13.92
N ARG A 568 -13.59 17.81 14.77
CA ARG A 568 -14.73 17.66 15.66
C ARG A 568 -15.74 18.78 15.41
N PRO A 569 -17.05 18.54 15.61
CA PRO A 569 -18.05 19.59 15.45
C PRO A 569 -17.77 20.82 16.32
N HIS A 570 -18.03 21.99 15.78
CA HIS A 570 -17.89 23.26 16.50
C HIS A 570 -19.03 24.22 16.12
N GLU A 571 -19.71 24.78 17.11
CA GLU A 571 -20.94 25.55 16.92
C GLU A 571 -20.80 26.75 15.97
N ILE A 572 -19.63 27.43 15.98
CA ILE A 572 -19.40 28.63 15.19
C ILE A 572 -18.62 28.36 13.90
N LYS A 573 -17.64 27.42 13.94
CA LYS A 573 -16.70 27.18 12.84
C LYS A 573 -17.11 26.02 11.92
N GLY A 574 -18.20 25.33 12.24
CA GLY A 574 -18.58 24.06 11.62
C GLY A 574 -17.75 22.90 12.15
N GLU A 575 -16.45 22.93 11.92
CA GLU A 575 -15.49 22.00 12.52
C GLU A 575 -14.35 22.75 13.22
N ALA A 576 -13.78 22.11 14.24
CA ALA A 576 -12.55 22.52 14.92
C ALA A 576 -11.48 21.45 14.78
N VAL A 577 -10.23 21.86 14.79
CA VAL A 577 -9.06 20.99 14.70
C VAL A 577 -8.84 20.32 16.05
N ALA A 578 -8.88 18.99 16.08
CA ALA A 578 -8.47 18.17 17.23
C ALA A 578 -7.21 17.38 16.86
N ALA A 579 -6.15 17.56 17.63
CA ALA A 579 -4.86 16.92 17.42
C ALA A 579 -4.56 15.88 18.51
N PHE A 580 -4.02 14.74 18.08
CA PHE A 580 -3.50 13.70 18.96
C PHE A 580 -1.99 13.62 18.71
N VAL A 581 -1.19 13.79 19.76
CA VAL A 581 0.26 13.91 19.62
C VAL A 581 1.02 12.95 20.52
N VAL A 582 2.14 12.44 20.01
CA VAL A 582 3.11 11.62 20.74
C VAL A 582 4.38 12.43 20.90
N CYS A 583 4.83 12.61 22.14
CA CYS A 583 6.05 13.37 22.42
C CYS A 583 7.32 12.55 22.18
N ARG A 584 8.41 13.24 21.91
CA ARG A 584 9.77 12.69 22.04
C ARG A 584 10.12 12.69 23.53
N GLY A 585 10.28 11.52 24.13
CA GLY A 585 10.48 11.34 25.58
C GLY A 585 9.16 11.12 26.32
N GLU A 586 9.13 11.48 27.61
CA GLU A 586 7.99 11.23 28.47
C GLU A 586 6.75 12.09 28.10
N ARG A 587 5.59 11.49 28.23
CA ARG A 587 4.30 12.17 28.02
C ARG A 587 4.09 13.23 29.09
N PRO A 588 3.84 14.50 28.73
CA PRO A 588 3.57 15.55 29.69
C PRO A 588 2.20 15.36 30.37
N THR A 589 2.09 15.73 31.62
CA THR A 589 0.85 15.72 32.40
C THR A 589 0.67 17.04 33.15
N GLY A 590 -0.55 17.35 33.60
CA GLY A 590 -0.84 18.53 34.42
C GLY A 590 -0.39 19.84 33.77
N GLU A 591 0.31 20.70 34.52
CA GLU A 591 0.76 22.02 34.04
C GLU A 591 1.73 21.94 32.85
N ALA A 592 2.58 20.89 32.80
CA ALA A 592 3.50 20.67 31.68
C ALA A 592 2.74 20.37 30.38
N ALA A 593 1.65 19.61 30.45
CA ALA A 593 0.79 19.34 29.32
C ALA A 593 0.07 20.64 28.85
N ALA A 594 -0.46 21.43 29.78
CA ALA A 594 -1.10 22.70 29.48
C ALA A 594 -0.13 23.72 28.85
N ALA A 595 1.11 23.77 29.31
CA ALA A 595 2.15 24.62 28.76
C ALA A 595 2.51 24.21 27.33
N LEU A 596 2.76 22.89 27.11
CA LEU A 596 3.08 22.38 25.78
C LEU A 596 1.90 22.54 24.80
N THR A 597 0.65 22.39 25.27
CA THR A 597 -0.54 22.63 24.44
C THR A 597 -0.56 24.08 23.92
N ARG A 598 -0.26 25.07 24.76
CA ARG A 598 -0.19 26.47 24.33
C ARG A 598 0.94 26.69 23.31
N GLU A 599 2.13 26.16 23.61
CA GLU A 599 3.30 26.22 22.73
C GLU A 599 2.99 25.62 21.34
N LEU A 600 2.43 24.42 21.27
CA LEU A 600 2.08 23.75 20.01
C LEU A 600 0.97 24.49 19.23
N ARG A 601 -0.01 25.04 19.93
CA ARG A 601 -1.06 25.83 19.30
C ARG A 601 -0.50 27.10 18.66
N ASP A 602 0.39 27.79 19.33
CA ASP A 602 1.03 28.99 18.80
C ASP A 602 2.01 28.65 17.69
N TRP A 603 2.76 27.57 17.82
CA TRP A 603 3.62 27.02 16.78
C TRP A 603 2.86 26.73 15.48
N VAL A 604 1.74 25.99 15.55
CA VAL A 604 0.91 25.71 14.36
C VAL A 604 0.36 26.99 13.76
N ALA A 605 -0.08 27.93 14.59
CA ALA A 605 -0.59 29.21 14.12
C ALA A 605 0.48 30.07 13.42
N GLU A 606 1.73 30.01 13.87
CA GLU A 606 2.87 30.67 13.22
C GLU A 606 3.22 30.01 11.88
N GLN A 607 3.21 28.67 11.81
CA GLN A 607 3.58 27.93 10.60
C GLN A 607 2.49 27.96 9.51
N LEU A 608 1.22 27.83 9.90
CA LEU A 608 0.09 27.61 8.99
C LEU A 608 -1.02 28.67 9.06
N GLY A 609 -0.88 29.64 9.97
CA GLY A 609 -1.93 30.64 10.21
C GLY A 609 -2.95 30.22 11.29
N ALA A 610 -3.64 31.22 11.83
CA ALA A 610 -4.56 31.06 12.96
C ALA A 610 -5.73 30.11 12.71
N ILE A 611 -6.11 29.91 11.45
CA ILE A 611 -7.21 29.02 11.06
C ILE A 611 -6.89 27.54 11.28
N ALA A 612 -5.62 27.16 11.17
CA ALA A 612 -5.13 25.80 11.36
C ALA A 612 -4.82 25.48 12.84
N LYS A 613 -4.92 26.47 13.73
CA LYS A 613 -4.61 26.34 15.15
C LYS A 613 -5.49 25.27 15.82
N PRO A 614 -4.91 24.18 16.38
CA PRO A 614 -5.69 23.16 17.07
C PRO A 614 -6.45 23.75 18.26
N GLU A 615 -7.71 23.42 18.41
CA GLU A 615 -8.49 23.76 19.60
C GLU A 615 -8.30 22.77 20.73
N ASP A 616 -8.13 21.52 20.36
CA ASP A 616 -7.92 20.40 21.29
C ASP A 616 -6.61 19.69 20.92
N ILE A 617 -5.74 19.46 21.92
CA ILE A 617 -4.51 18.68 21.77
C ILE A 617 -4.47 17.63 22.88
N ARG A 618 -4.45 16.34 22.49
CA ARG A 618 -4.38 15.22 23.40
C ARG A 618 -3.05 14.52 23.28
N PHE A 619 -2.38 14.34 24.40
CA PHE A 619 -1.09 13.65 24.49
C PHE A 619 -1.31 12.15 24.71
N ALA A 620 -0.64 11.34 23.94
CA ALA A 620 -0.71 9.89 24.03
C ALA A 620 0.69 9.27 24.00
N ASP A 621 0.82 8.05 24.51
CA ASP A 621 2.07 7.28 24.41
C ASP A 621 2.25 6.74 23.00
N ASN A 622 1.16 6.42 22.31
CA ASN A 622 1.11 6.02 20.91
C ASN A 622 -0.20 6.52 20.26
N LEU A 623 -0.26 6.50 18.92
CA LEU A 623 -1.51 6.70 18.19
C LEU A 623 -2.18 5.34 17.93
N PRO A 624 -3.54 5.28 17.84
CA PRO A 624 -4.23 4.06 17.46
C PRO A 624 -3.91 3.73 16.00
N LYS A 625 -3.20 2.64 15.82
CA LYS A 625 -2.74 2.16 14.52
C LYS A 625 -3.27 0.76 14.25
N THR A 626 -3.50 0.47 13.00
CA THR A 626 -3.62 -0.91 12.56
C THR A 626 -2.28 -1.61 12.72
N ARG A 627 -2.28 -2.93 12.76
CA ARG A 627 -1.05 -3.75 12.79
C ARG A 627 -0.12 -3.51 11.59
N SER A 628 -0.62 -2.88 10.52
CA SER A 628 0.19 -2.38 9.40
C SER A 628 0.80 -1.00 9.62
N GLY A 629 0.58 -0.40 10.79
CA GLY A 629 1.06 0.94 11.14
C GLY A 629 0.18 2.09 10.67
N LYS A 630 -0.93 1.84 9.96
CA LYS A 630 -1.84 2.90 9.49
C LYS A 630 -2.65 3.48 10.65
N ILE A 631 -2.63 4.80 10.80
CA ILE A 631 -3.42 5.52 11.83
C ILE A 631 -4.91 5.34 11.57
N MET A 632 -5.65 4.96 12.61
CA MET A 632 -7.09 4.77 12.55
C MET A 632 -7.84 6.07 12.81
N ARG A 633 -7.82 7.00 11.85
CA ARG A 633 -8.44 8.35 12.00
C ARG A 633 -9.92 8.31 12.34
N ARG A 634 -10.67 7.31 11.85
CA ARG A 634 -12.08 7.15 12.21
C ARG A 634 -12.27 6.94 13.72
N LEU A 635 -11.38 6.18 14.34
CA LEU A 635 -11.38 5.96 15.78
C LEU A 635 -11.05 7.24 16.54
N LEU A 636 -10.01 7.96 16.10
CA LEU A 636 -9.66 9.27 16.67
C LEU A 636 -10.79 10.28 16.54
N ARG A 637 -11.51 10.26 15.41
CA ARG A 637 -12.68 11.12 15.18
C ARG A 637 -13.82 10.80 16.15
N ALA A 638 -14.14 9.52 16.37
CA ALA A 638 -15.14 9.11 17.35
C ALA A 638 -14.73 9.55 18.78
N ILE A 639 -13.46 9.38 19.15
CA ILE A 639 -12.92 9.82 20.44
C ILE A 639 -13.01 11.36 20.58
N ALA A 640 -12.62 12.12 19.54
CA ALA A 640 -12.69 13.58 19.55
C ALA A 640 -14.12 14.14 19.67
N ARG A 641 -15.10 13.38 19.18
CA ARG A 641 -16.53 13.71 19.22
C ARG A 641 -17.25 13.19 20.48
N GLY A 642 -16.58 12.39 21.30
CA GLY A 642 -17.21 11.71 22.43
C GLY A 642 -18.24 10.64 22.03
N GLU A 643 -18.17 10.13 20.79
CA GLU A 643 -19.08 9.14 20.25
C GLU A 643 -18.71 7.72 20.72
N PRO A 644 -19.70 6.80 20.84
CA PRO A 644 -19.41 5.39 21.06
C PRO A 644 -18.58 4.80 19.93
N ILE A 645 -17.59 3.96 20.26
CA ILE A 645 -16.82 3.24 19.25
C ILE A 645 -17.64 2.00 18.83
N THR A 646 -18.29 2.10 17.68
CA THR A 646 -19.06 1.01 17.05
C THR A 646 -18.27 0.30 15.95
N GLN A 647 -17.04 0.73 15.71
CA GLN A 647 -16.20 0.25 14.63
C GLN A 647 -15.45 -1.01 15.03
N ASP A 648 -15.13 -1.84 14.03
CA ASP A 648 -14.25 -2.98 14.21
C ASP A 648 -12.84 -2.51 14.63
N ILE A 649 -12.48 -2.77 15.87
CA ILE A 649 -11.16 -2.48 16.45
C ILE A 649 -10.23 -3.70 16.42
N SER A 650 -10.64 -4.80 15.81
CA SER A 650 -9.88 -6.06 15.76
C SER A 650 -8.54 -5.92 15.01
N THR A 651 -8.42 -4.89 14.17
CA THR A 651 -7.19 -4.56 13.45
C THR A 651 -6.22 -3.69 14.24
N LEU A 652 -6.60 -3.23 15.45
CA LEU A 652 -5.76 -2.40 16.31
C LEU A 652 -4.55 -3.18 16.82
N GLU A 653 -3.39 -2.55 16.73
CA GLU A 653 -2.14 -3.10 17.26
C GLU A 653 -2.17 -3.17 18.80
N ASN A 654 -2.67 -2.09 19.44
CA ASN A 654 -2.82 -2.00 20.89
C ASN A 654 -4.19 -1.42 21.27
N PRO A 655 -5.17 -2.25 21.68
CA PRO A 655 -6.49 -1.77 22.07
C PRO A 655 -6.51 -0.86 23.32
N ALA A 656 -5.53 -0.99 24.24
CA ALA A 656 -5.48 -0.21 25.47
C ALA A 656 -5.30 1.30 25.21
N ILE A 657 -4.76 1.68 24.06
CA ILE A 657 -4.58 3.10 23.69
C ILE A 657 -5.91 3.85 23.54
N VAL A 658 -6.99 3.14 23.26
CA VAL A 658 -8.33 3.71 23.09
C VAL A 658 -8.86 4.25 24.42
N GLU A 659 -8.68 3.48 25.50
CA GLU A 659 -9.10 3.88 26.83
C GLU A 659 -8.27 5.04 27.37
N GLN A 660 -6.96 5.03 27.09
CA GLN A 660 -6.07 6.14 27.44
C GLN A 660 -6.52 7.45 26.78
N LEU A 661 -6.84 7.42 25.49
CA LEU A 661 -7.28 8.62 24.76
C LEU A 661 -8.69 9.10 25.12
N ARG A 662 -9.54 8.24 25.68
CA ARG A 662 -10.87 8.59 26.20
C ARG A 662 -10.82 9.23 27.58
N GLY A 663 -9.92 8.79 28.44
CA GLY A 663 -9.82 9.23 29.84
C GLY A 663 -9.31 10.66 30.02
N GLU A 664 -8.87 11.31 28.95
CA GLU A 664 -8.37 12.69 28.94
C GLU A 664 -9.39 13.70 28.37
N ALA A 665 -10.64 13.33 28.20
CA ALA A 665 -11.73 14.18 27.70
C ALA A 665 -12.45 14.93 28.83
#